data_4ce7862fb4da4b83de9ba6e1fb9c5455
#
_entry.id   4ce7862fb4da4b83de9ba6e1fb9c5455
#
_cell.length_a   1.000
_cell.length_b   1.000
_cell.length_c   1.000
_cell.angle_alpha   90.00
_cell.angle_beta   90.00
_cell.angle_gamma   90.00
#
_symmetry.space_group_name_H-M   'P 1'
#
loop_
_entity.id
_entity.type
_entity.pdbx_description
1 polymer ?
#
loop_
_entity_poly.entity_id
_entity_poly.type
_entity_poly.pdbx_seq_one_letter_code
_entity_poly.pdbx_strand_id
1 'polypeptide(L)'
;KYSIVLGNDNTTLVFSFIGYTKQEILVGNKTVINVKMAEDSELLDEVVVIGFQTQKKVNLTAAVSNIDSKTFENRPVSNIGQALIGASPGLNINIEGGDPNKVPDLNVRGATTIRSRKDKTGASTDASKFDVVSGKPLILLDGIEISNEDLNQINPADIDNISVLKDASAAAIYGTRATFGVILVQTKSGTFNQKAKINYSYDVSWDKPVGTPDILNSYTIYKAGLDKTLWTVGTQYSEEDKTKLEHMLAYINDPVNNKPWYMKGDVIGGTIEWAGNTNPYKELVKNWTPTQKHNFSVSGGGDRIAYNISLGVQTQEGMYKINSDELTRYNMMMNLTAKVTERLKISAKVSHNVFNYDAPTKRSDGDLWGSVGKYYPELNIYQPLLTAADDPVPNTPTENQASFLYSGGMTKSSRRTSIFSISPEFTIIPKELILKADFSLTPITYKRDATSPRQGRVNASWEELEYRWATENSGDISKSNTDRYAINIYANYTKTFAEAHNVSALLGINQEKNNYSYSYLGLVNMLDPFILNPGLVEDATKNTSSVSNYATTARAVFGRAMYDYKSRYLFEFDLRYDGSSKFPKSNRFQTYPTFSFGWRISEENFMNSTREWLDNMKIRGSWGELGSQPSGEYPYQSMFGRENANFYFDGERFGVGIMPPSIANPFLTWEKATSTNFGVDLIFLRNRLDATIDIYERKTSDILLPGGKEYPAILGGDPPFENGGVLRNRGWELQVKWRDKLACGLSYNVGLSISDYKAKITKDPSNEKKTIGDGNTYAGMNVGEIWGYETGGILQKEDFELDSNGNLVLDAKGNPIYHGAVFNNEVVYPGYLWYHDLNGDGIITTGENTVYNPGDRRVIGNNTPRYRYSVNIGAQYKGFDLDLLFQGVGKRDYWVESTATYWGKGAGSWEYYNNSWKPDNTDTKYPMYGTEIAGRTQSGYLLDASYLSLRQVVLGYTLPKSIINKIKLSKVRVHISGYNLFAITDIPKYLDLEYVRDAYPAKRTVALGIQVGF
;
A
#
# COMPACT_ATOMS: atom_id res chain seq x y z
N LYS A 1 -49.81 -14.80 12.05
CA LYS A 1 -51.15 -14.30 12.50
C LYS A 1 -50.96 -13.72 13.86
N TYR A 2 -51.38 -12.47 14.04
CA TYR A 2 -51.41 -11.77 15.33
C TYR A 2 -52.86 -11.50 15.70
N SER A 3 -53.20 -11.53 16.96
CA SER A 3 -54.48 -11.03 17.48
C SER A 3 -54.21 -9.89 18.43
N ILE A 4 -54.88 -8.76 18.22
CA ILE A 4 -54.75 -7.54 19.04
C ILE A 4 -56.14 -7.15 19.48
N VAL A 5 -56.35 -6.93 20.78
CA VAL A 5 -57.58 -6.38 21.31
C VAL A 5 -57.46 -4.86 21.32
N LEU A 6 -58.37 -4.19 20.62
CA LEU A 6 -58.36 -2.73 20.46
C LEU A 6 -59.51 -2.14 21.31
N GLY A 7 -59.21 -1.02 21.94
CA GLY A 7 -60.21 -0.32 22.80
C GLY A 7 -61.14 0.64 22.05
N ASN A 8 -60.94 0.87 20.74
CA ASN A 8 -61.75 1.80 19.94
C ASN A 8 -61.62 1.51 18.43
N ASP A 9 -62.69 1.63 17.67
CA ASP A 9 -62.80 1.36 16.23
C ASP A 9 -62.00 2.36 15.35
N ASN A 10 -61.63 3.53 15.87
CA ASN A 10 -60.84 4.54 15.17
C ASN A 10 -59.30 4.35 15.32
N THR A 11 -58.86 3.18 15.76
CA THR A 11 -57.45 2.89 15.94
C THR A 11 -56.78 2.60 14.58
N THR A 12 -55.60 3.23 14.33
CA THR A 12 -54.74 2.94 13.19
C THR A 12 -53.69 1.94 13.61
N LEU A 13 -53.64 0.81 12.95
CA LEU A 13 -52.56 -0.17 13.12
C LEU A 13 -51.39 0.18 12.19
N VAL A 14 -50.20 0.21 12.78
CA VAL A 14 -48.95 0.48 12.07
C VAL A 14 -48.22 -0.84 11.86
N PHE A 15 -48.04 -1.26 10.60
CA PHE A 15 -47.28 -2.43 10.24
C PHE A 15 -45.88 -1.97 9.77
N SER A 16 -44.86 -2.38 10.50
CA SER A 16 -43.48 -2.07 10.19
C SER A 16 -42.62 -3.35 10.28
N PHE A 17 -41.87 -3.63 9.28
CA PHE A 17 -40.93 -4.72 9.26
C PHE A 17 -39.65 -4.28 8.49
N ILE A 18 -38.47 -4.66 8.95
CA ILE A 18 -37.18 -4.29 8.31
C ILE A 18 -37.20 -4.78 6.88
N GLY A 19 -36.95 -3.87 5.93
CA GLY A 19 -36.95 -4.14 4.49
C GLY A 19 -38.32 -4.07 3.82
N TYR A 20 -39.34 -3.52 4.52
CA TYR A 20 -40.65 -3.29 3.96
C TYR A 20 -41.18 -1.89 4.29
N THR A 21 -41.88 -1.28 3.36
CA THR A 21 -42.52 0.02 3.54
C THR A 21 -43.56 -0.02 4.68
N LYS A 22 -43.42 0.91 5.62
CA LYS A 22 -44.39 1.09 6.73
C LYS A 22 -45.80 1.31 6.16
N GLN A 23 -46.75 0.54 6.61
CA GLN A 23 -48.16 0.72 6.25
C GLN A 23 -49.00 1.09 7.47
N GLU A 24 -49.85 2.08 7.31
CA GLU A 24 -50.78 2.52 8.33
C GLU A 24 -52.20 2.20 7.85
N ILE A 25 -52.93 1.37 8.59
CA ILE A 25 -54.26 0.93 8.21
C ILE A 25 -55.23 1.27 9.33
N LEU A 26 -56.22 2.07 9.02
CA LEU A 26 -57.35 2.33 9.94
C LEU A 26 -58.17 1.06 10.09
N VAL A 27 -58.39 0.62 11.32
CA VAL A 27 -59.08 -0.64 11.59
C VAL A 27 -60.55 -0.56 11.24
N GLY A 28 -61.27 0.49 11.65
CA GLY A 28 -62.69 0.61 11.46
C GLY A 28 -63.43 -0.63 11.98
N ASN A 29 -64.43 -1.09 11.26
CA ASN A 29 -65.26 -2.28 11.61
C ASN A 29 -64.64 -3.62 11.14
N LYS A 30 -63.30 -3.65 10.80
CA LYS A 30 -62.67 -4.88 10.25
C LYS A 30 -62.18 -5.79 11.37
N THR A 31 -62.70 -7.01 11.42
CA THR A 31 -62.28 -8.06 12.38
C THR A 31 -61.03 -8.85 11.88
N VAL A 32 -60.70 -8.79 10.59
CA VAL A 32 -59.52 -9.41 9.97
C VAL A 32 -58.91 -8.43 9.00
N ILE A 33 -57.62 -8.14 9.18
CA ILE A 33 -56.86 -7.27 8.29
C ILE A 33 -55.71 -8.10 7.70
N ASN A 34 -55.77 -8.34 6.40
CA ASN A 34 -54.67 -8.96 5.64
C ASN A 34 -53.79 -7.86 5.06
N VAL A 35 -52.55 -7.81 5.50
CA VAL A 35 -51.56 -6.82 5.04
C VAL A 35 -50.53 -7.50 4.16
N LYS A 36 -50.37 -7.03 2.93
CA LYS A 36 -49.26 -7.38 2.04
C LYS A 36 -48.31 -6.20 2.03
N MET A 37 -47.26 -6.30 2.82
CA MET A 37 -46.25 -5.26 2.88
C MET A 37 -45.46 -5.23 1.57
N ALA A 38 -45.26 -4.04 1.00
CA ALA A 38 -44.35 -3.84 -0.14
C ALA A 38 -42.90 -3.81 0.36
N GLU A 39 -41.98 -4.44 -0.36
CA GLU A 39 -40.55 -4.35 -0.05
C GLU A 39 -40.11 -2.88 -0.18
N ASP A 40 -39.35 -2.41 0.82
CA ASP A 40 -38.83 -1.04 0.85
C ASP A 40 -37.60 -0.96 -0.03
N SER A 41 -37.56 -0.02 -0.95
CA SER A 41 -36.41 0.24 -1.81
C SER A 41 -35.42 1.15 -1.06
N GLU A 42 -34.64 0.60 -0.13
CA GLU A 42 -33.74 1.31 0.78
C GLU A 42 -32.72 2.26 0.10
N LEU A 43 -32.53 2.20 -1.23
CA LEU A 43 -31.48 2.97 -1.93
C LEU A 43 -31.74 4.49 -2.00
N LEU A 44 -33.00 4.93 -2.06
CA LEU A 44 -33.31 6.35 -2.12
C LEU A 44 -33.20 7.03 -0.75
N ASP A 45 -33.18 6.25 0.33
CA ASP A 45 -33.03 6.71 1.70
C ASP A 45 -31.63 6.44 2.28
N GLU A 46 -30.67 5.92 1.45
CA GLU A 46 -29.28 5.75 1.87
C GLU A 46 -28.70 7.09 2.36
N VAL A 47 -28.24 7.08 3.61
CA VAL A 47 -27.69 8.26 4.28
C VAL A 47 -26.18 8.15 4.35
N VAL A 48 -25.49 9.23 3.98
CA VAL A 48 -24.04 9.29 3.99
C VAL A 48 -23.57 10.39 4.94
N VAL A 49 -22.54 10.12 5.71
CA VAL A 49 -21.89 11.13 6.56
C VAL A 49 -20.88 11.88 5.72
N ILE A 50 -21.03 13.20 5.64
CA ILE A 50 -20.09 14.09 4.96
C ILE A 50 -19.75 15.26 5.88
N GLY A 51 -18.50 15.34 6.26
CA GLY A 51 -18.09 16.33 7.24
C GLY A 51 -18.73 16.04 8.60
N PHE A 52 -19.27 17.06 9.18
CA PHE A 52 -19.95 17.01 10.48
C PHE A 52 -21.47 16.90 10.33
N GLN A 53 -21.96 16.49 9.16
CA GLN A 53 -23.38 16.40 8.81
C GLN A 53 -23.69 15.07 8.14
N THR A 54 -24.99 14.71 8.16
CA THR A 54 -25.53 13.51 7.54
C THR A 54 -26.50 13.92 6.44
N GLN A 55 -26.35 13.37 5.23
CA GLN A 55 -27.20 13.70 4.07
C GLN A 55 -27.71 12.45 3.37
N LYS A 56 -28.88 12.56 2.72
CA LYS A 56 -29.35 11.51 1.79
C LYS A 56 -28.45 11.49 0.55
N LYS A 57 -28.02 10.30 0.12
CA LYS A 57 -27.15 10.10 -1.05
C LYS A 57 -27.68 10.77 -2.31
N VAL A 58 -29.00 10.75 -2.52
CA VAL A 58 -29.63 11.38 -3.69
C VAL A 58 -29.45 12.91 -3.74
N ASN A 59 -29.27 13.56 -2.58
CA ASN A 59 -29.10 15.01 -2.46
C ASN A 59 -27.61 15.43 -2.44
N LEU A 60 -26.67 14.48 -2.55
CA LEU A 60 -25.26 14.82 -2.59
C LEU A 60 -24.86 15.44 -3.93
N THR A 61 -24.14 16.56 -3.89
CA THR A 61 -23.55 17.24 -5.03
C THR A 61 -22.11 16.83 -5.28
N ALA A 62 -21.48 16.20 -4.30
CA ALA A 62 -20.09 15.78 -4.28
C ALA A 62 -19.89 14.33 -4.74
N ALA A 63 -18.64 14.00 -5.18
CA ALA A 63 -18.25 12.64 -5.55
C ALA A 63 -17.88 11.81 -4.29
N VAL A 64 -18.80 10.98 -3.83
CA VAL A 64 -18.65 10.14 -2.64
C VAL A 64 -18.96 8.68 -2.96
N SER A 65 -18.13 7.77 -2.48
CA SER A 65 -18.41 6.33 -2.50
C SER A 65 -18.62 5.82 -1.09
N ASN A 66 -19.70 5.09 -0.88
CA ASN A 66 -20.03 4.45 0.38
C ASN A 66 -19.81 2.94 0.31
N ILE A 67 -19.18 2.36 1.34
CA ILE A 67 -18.80 0.95 1.45
C ILE A 67 -19.35 0.42 2.77
N ASP A 68 -20.37 -0.43 2.69
CA ASP A 68 -21.11 -1.01 3.81
C ASP A 68 -20.31 -2.10 4.53
N SER A 69 -20.56 -2.30 5.83
CA SER A 69 -20.00 -3.36 6.69
C SER A 69 -20.13 -4.76 6.10
N LYS A 70 -21.20 -5.06 5.36
CA LYS A 70 -21.39 -6.36 4.68
C LYS A 70 -20.26 -6.70 3.74
N THR A 71 -19.57 -5.68 3.18
CA THR A 71 -18.40 -5.86 2.34
C THR A 71 -17.21 -6.42 3.13
N PHE A 72 -17.12 -6.17 4.44
CA PHE A 72 -15.99 -6.56 5.30
C PHE A 72 -16.26 -7.80 6.14
N GLU A 73 -17.52 -8.00 6.59
CA GLU A 73 -17.90 -9.02 7.58
C GLU A 73 -17.57 -10.45 7.14
N ASN A 74 -17.57 -10.68 5.83
CA ASN A 74 -17.37 -12.01 5.25
C ASN A 74 -15.97 -12.20 4.67
N ARG A 75 -15.09 -11.17 4.74
CA ARG A 75 -13.75 -11.22 4.13
C ARG A 75 -12.70 -11.73 5.13
N PRO A 76 -11.96 -12.80 4.82
CA PRO A 76 -10.89 -13.34 5.68
C PRO A 76 -9.61 -12.51 5.60
N VAL A 77 -9.75 -11.20 5.64
CA VAL A 77 -8.63 -10.26 5.46
C VAL A 77 -7.95 -9.93 6.78
N SER A 78 -6.65 -9.72 6.74
CA SER A 78 -5.87 -9.42 7.94
C SER A 78 -5.99 -7.96 8.37
N ASN A 79 -6.35 -7.06 7.44
CA ASN A 79 -6.46 -5.63 7.71
C ASN A 79 -7.53 -4.94 6.83
N ILE A 80 -7.87 -3.70 7.19
CA ILE A 80 -8.89 -2.91 6.49
C ILE A 80 -8.47 -2.59 5.05
N GLY A 81 -7.19 -2.32 4.79
CA GLY A 81 -6.71 -2.04 3.45
C GLY A 81 -7.05 -3.17 2.48
N GLN A 82 -6.81 -4.42 2.87
CA GLN A 82 -7.22 -5.59 2.07
C GLN A 82 -8.74 -5.66 1.87
N ALA A 83 -9.51 -5.29 2.90
CA ALA A 83 -10.97 -5.30 2.80
C ALA A 83 -11.53 -4.25 1.83
N LEU A 84 -10.82 -3.17 1.60
CA LEU A 84 -11.21 -2.07 0.71
C LEU A 84 -10.84 -2.29 -0.77
N ILE A 85 -10.04 -3.33 -1.08
CA ILE A 85 -9.63 -3.64 -2.47
C ILE A 85 -10.88 -3.83 -3.35
N GLY A 86 -10.93 -3.12 -4.48
CA GLY A 86 -12.01 -3.21 -5.45
C GLY A 86 -13.38 -2.67 -4.99
N ALA A 87 -13.46 -2.04 -3.80
CA ALA A 87 -14.72 -1.57 -3.24
C ALA A 87 -15.24 -0.26 -3.86
N SER A 88 -14.35 0.57 -4.44
CA SER A 88 -14.70 1.86 -5.02
C SER A 88 -13.79 2.19 -6.21
N PRO A 89 -14.32 2.71 -7.35
CA PRO A 89 -13.49 3.22 -8.43
C PRO A 89 -12.67 4.42 -7.93
N GLY A 90 -11.45 4.59 -8.44
CA GLY A 90 -10.55 5.68 -8.04
C GLY A 90 -9.91 5.55 -6.67
N LEU A 91 -10.34 4.62 -5.81
CA LEU A 91 -9.61 4.21 -4.60
C LEU A 91 -8.62 3.11 -4.99
N ASN A 92 -7.35 3.47 -5.05
CA ASN A 92 -6.27 2.55 -5.37
C ASN A 92 -5.61 2.09 -4.08
N ILE A 93 -5.49 0.78 -3.93
CA ILE A 93 -4.87 0.15 -2.76
C ILE A 93 -3.80 -0.79 -3.28
N ASN A 94 -2.56 -0.53 -2.92
CA ASN A 94 -1.44 -1.36 -3.28
C ASN A 94 -0.89 -2.01 -1.99
N ILE A 95 -0.70 -3.33 -2.03
CA ILE A 95 -0.15 -4.10 -0.90
C ILE A 95 1.15 -4.71 -1.37
N GLU A 96 2.26 -4.31 -0.77
CA GLU A 96 3.57 -4.84 -1.08
C GLU A 96 3.75 -6.23 -0.45
N GLY A 97 3.67 -7.26 -1.27
CA GLY A 97 3.91 -8.65 -0.86
C GLY A 97 2.96 -9.15 0.22
N GLY A 98 3.44 -10.12 0.99
CA GLY A 98 2.69 -10.75 2.09
C GLY A 98 3.26 -10.45 3.49
N ASP A 99 4.21 -9.53 3.64
CA ASP A 99 4.82 -9.16 4.91
C ASP A 99 3.74 -8.63 5.89
N PRO A 100 3.55 -9.27 7.05
CA PRO A 100 2.54 -8.87 8.01
C PRO A 100 2.68 -7.43 8.54
N ASN A 101 3.90 -6.89 8.53
CA ASN A 101 4.22 -5.54 9.00
C ASN A 101 4.02 -4.45 7.93
N LYS A 102 3.80 -4.83 6.68
CA LYS A 102 3.60 -3.85 5.60
C LYS A 102 2.22 -3.23 5.66
N VAL A 103 2.21 -1.91 5.60
CA VAL A 103 0.98 -1.11 5.59
C VAL A 103 0.55 -0.91 4.14
N PRO A 104 -0.72 -1.21 3.79
CA PRO A 104 -1.24 -0.94 2.45
C PRO A 104 -1.09 0.53 2.07
N ASP A 105 -0.65 0.82 0.85
CA ASP A 105 -0.61 2.18 0.33
C ASP A 105 -1.99 2.54 -0.23
N LEU A 106 -2.59 3.59 0.35
CA LEU A 106 -3.93 4.07 0.01
C LEU A 106 -3.81 5.37 -0.79
N ASN A 107 -4.52 5.42 -1.91
CA ASN A 107 -4.46 6.53 -2.85
C ASN A 107 -5.82 6.79 -3.48
N VAL A 108 -6.23 8.06 -3.53
CA VAL A 108 -7.47 8.48 -4.17
C VAL A 108 -7.18 9.25 -5.46
N ARG A 109 -7.60 8.68 -6.62
CA ARG A 109 -7.48 9.29 -7.94
C ARG A 109 -6.04 9.50 -8.44
N GLY A 110 -5.08 8.66 -8.00
CA GLY A 110 -3.74 8.55 -8.56
C GLY A 110 -2.73 9.60 -8.11
N ALA A 111 -1.77 9.92 -8.98
CA ALA A 111 -0.66 10.84 -8.68
C ALA A 111 -1.15 12.26 -8.36
N THR A 112 -0.63 12.86 -7.28
CA THR A 112 -1.17 14.11 -6.73
C THR A 112 -0.14 15.19 -6.45
N THR A 113 1.13 14.84 -6.22
CA THR A 113 2.21 15.81 -5.93
C THR A 113 3.58 15.26 -6.31
N ILE A 114 4.60 16.10 -6.26
CA ILE A 114 6.01 15.76 -6.49
C ILE A 114 6.75 15.91 -5.15
N ARG A 115 7.57 14.94 -4.76
CA ARG A 115 8.33 15.00 -3.49
C ARG A 115 9.74 14.50 -3.70
N SER A 116 10.68 15.00 -2.87
CA SER A 116 12.05 14.50 -2.82
C SER A 116 12.07 13.00 -2.48
N ARG A 117 12.88 12.26 -3.22
CA ARG A 117 13.12 10.84 -2.98
C ARG A 117 13.93 10.69 -1.69
N LYS A 118 13.37 10.03 -0.71
CA LYS A 118 14.09 9.62 0.49
C LYS A 118 14.72 8.26 0.24
N ASP A 119 15.94 8.06 0.74
CA ASP A 119 16.52 6.74 0.77
C ASP A 119 15.75 5.79 1.71
N LYS A 120 16.15 4.51 1.71
CA LYS A 120 15.52 3.48 2.58
C LYS A 120 15.70 3.77 4.09
N THR A 121 16.65 4.63 4.46
CA THR A 121 16.92 5.04 5.85
C THR A 121 16.14 6.29 6.27
N GLY A 122 15.45 6.94 5.32
CA GLY A 122 14.66 8.15 5.56
C GLY A 122 15.50 9.44 5.52
N ALA A 123 16.80 9.36 5.28
CA ALA A 123 17.65 10.50 4.98
C ALA A 123 17.50 10.93 3.52
N SER A 124 17.57 12.21 3.24
CA SER A 124 17.62 12.70 1.85
C SER A 124 19.03 12.49 1.32
N THR A 125 19.24 11.44 0.52
CA THR A 125 20.56 11.09 -0.01
C THR A 125 20.96 11.91 -1.22
N ASP A 126 20.01 12.55 -1.88
CA ASP A 126 20.26 13.36 -3.06
C ASP A 126 19.12 14.37 -3.22
N ALA A 127 19.41 15.63 -2.95
CA ALA A 127 18.45 16.72 -3.10
C ALA A 127 17.98 16.92 -4.55
N SER A 128 18.61 16.25 -5.52
CA SER A 128 18.28 16.34 -6.94
C SER A 128 17.25 15.34 -7.42
N LYS A 129 16.90 14.29 -6.62
CA LYS A 129 16.00 13.21 -7.05
C LYS A 129 14.59 13.37 -6.49
N PHE A 130 13.60 13.39 -7.37
CA PHE A 130 12.20 13.58 -7.05
C PHE A 130 11.34 12.47 -7.64
N ASP A 131 10.38 12.01 -6.85
CA ASP A 131 9.35 11.09 -7.30
C ASP A 131 8.00 11.79 -7.35
N VAL A 132 7.22 11.51 -8.40
CA VAL A 132 5.82 11.83 -8.40
C VAL A 132 5.12 10.82 -7.51
N VAL A 133 4.58 11.30 -6.41
CA VAL A 133 3.92 10.47 -5.42
C VAL A 133 2.42 10.76 -5.35
N SER A 134 1.69 9.77 -4.92
CA SER A 134 0.32 9.94 -4.47
C SER A 134 0.34 10.42 -3.03
N GLY A 135 -0.17 11.63 -2.78
CA GLY A 135 -0.37 12.10 -1.41
C GLY A 135 -1.31 11.17 -0.67
N LYS A 136 -1.02 10.91 0.60
CA LYS A 136 -1.85 10.06 1.44
C LYS A 136 -3.20 10.75 1.72
N PRO A 137 -4.35 10.05 1.58
CA PRO A 137 -5.64 10.60 1.97
C PRO A 137 -5.70 10.83 3.49
N LEU A 138 -6.50 11.79 3.91
CA LEU A 138 -6.84 11.96 5.33
C LEU A 138 -7.74 10.79 5.76
N ILE A 139 -7.39 10.12 6.84
CA ILE A 139 -8.20 9.03 7.39
C ILE A 139 -8.79 9.48 8.71
N LEU A 140 -10.11 9.38 8.84
CA LEU A 140 -10.84 9.75 10.03
C LEU A 140 -11.60 8.54 10.59
N LEU A 141 -11.34 8.18 11.83
CA LEU A 141 -12.08 7.19 12.59
C LEU A 141 -13.10 7.89 13.49
N ASP A 142 -14.38 7.83 13.13
CA ASP A 142 -15.47 8.57 13.80
C ASP A 142 -15.17 10.07 13.99
N GLY A 143 -14.57 10.69 12.97
CA GLY A 143 -14.19 12.11 12.95
C GLY A 143 -12.84 12.44 13.56
N ILE A 144 -12.07 11.47 14.08
CA ILE A 144 -10.75 11.64 14.67
C ILE A 144 -9.69 11.19 13.68
N GLU A 145 -8.69 12.04 13.41
CA GLU A 145 -7.60 11.69 12.51
C GLU A 145 -6.74 10.55 13.06
N ILE A 146 -6.52 9.57 12.18
CA ILE A 146 -5.62 8.45 12.39
C ILE A 146 -4.64 8.34 11.21
N SER A 147 -3.50 7.71 11.44
CA SER A 147 -2.56 7.40 10.37
C SER A 147 -2.99 6.16 9.58
N ASN A 148 -2.35 5.91 8.42
CA ASN A 148 -2.55 4.69 7.66
C ASN A 148 -2.08 3.44 8.44
N GLU A 149 -1.02 3.60 9.22
CA GLU A 149 -0.51 2.57 10.14
C GLU A 149 -1.55 2.24 11.23
N ASP A 150 -2.24 3.26 11.77
CA ASP A 150 -3.30 3.05 12.78
C ASP A 150 -4.54 2.40 12.15
N LEU A 151 -4.92 2.79 10.92
CA LEU A 151 -6.00 2.13 10.17
C LEU A 151 -5.73 0.63 9.99
N ASN A 152 -4.47 0.26 9.70
CA ASN A 152 -4.07 -1.14 9.53
C ASN A 152 -4.22 -1.97 10.81
N GLN A 153 -4.26 -1.31 11.98
CA GLN A 153 -4.41 -1.97 13.28
C GLN A 153 -5.87 -2.13 13.72
N ILE A 154 -6.82 -1.42 13.10
CA ILE A 154 -8.23 -1.52 13.46
C ILE A 154 -8.79 -2.87 13.02
N ASN A 155 -9.62 -3.47 13.89
CA ASN A 155 -10.30 -4.70 13.56
C ASN A 155 -11.42 -4.44 12.52
N PRO A 156 -11.41 -5.07 11.34
CA PRO A 156 -12.48 -4.91 10.35
C PRO A 156 -13.89 -5.23 10.88
N ALA A 157 -14.01 -6.11 11.88
CA ALA A 157 -15.29 -6.47 12.49
C ALA A 157 -15.96 -5.31 13.27
N ASP A 158 -15.19 -4.29 13.65
CA ASP A 158 -15.70 -3.13 14.41
C ASP A 158 -16.25 -2.03 13.50
N ILE A 159 -16.09 -2.15 12.18
CA ILE A 159 -16.49 -1.13 11.22
C ILE A 159 -17.94 -1.32 10.82
N ASP A 160 -18.69 -0.22 10.79
CA ASP A 160 -20.07 -0.13 10.29
C ASP A 160 -20.08 0.31 8.82
N ASN A 161 -19.32 1.36 8.49
CA ASN A 161 -19.34 1.98 7.18
C ASN A 161 -18.01 2.70 6.88
N ILE A 162 -17.63 2.74 5.60
CA ILE A 162 -16.52 3.58 5.12
C ILE A 162 -17.00 4.44 3.96
N SER A 163 -16.83 5.77 4.08
CA SER A 163 -17.10 6.72 3.01
C SER A 163 -15.81 7.27 2.44
N VAL A 164 -15.67 7.25 1.12
CA VAL A 164 -14.50 7.80 0.40
C VAL A 164 -14.91 9.08 -0.29
N LEU A 165 -14.36 10.22 0.15
CA LEU A 165 -14.59 11.54 -0.41
C LEU A 165 -13.49 11.83 -1.43
N LYS A 166 -13.86 12.04 -2.70
CA LYS A 166 -12.90 12.03 -3.82
C LYS A 166 -12.64 13.40 -4.42
N ASP A 167 -13.55 14.36 -4.22
CA ASP A 167 -13.43 15.71 -4.76
C ASP A 167 -13.28 16.78 -3.67
N ALA A 168 -12.97 18.02 -4.09
CA ALA A 168 -12.74 19.10 -3.15
C ALA A 168 -14.01 19.48 -2.38
N SER A 169 -15.21 19.38 -2.97
CA SER A 169 -16.44 19.79 -2.29
C SER A 169 -16.79 18.85 -1.14
N ALA A 170 -16.61 17.53 -1.33
CA ALA A 170 -16.77 16.58 -0.24
C ALA A 170 -15.73 16.76 0.87
N ALA A 171 -14.49 17.13 0.50
CA ALA A 171 -13.33 17.16 1.36
C ALA A 171 -13.09 18.51 2.06
N ALA A 172 -13.68 19.61 1.56
CA ALA A 172 -13.38 20.98 1.97
C ALA A 172 -13.51 21.22 3.49
N ILE A 173 -14.54 20.67 4.10
CA ILE A 173 -14.81 20.85 5.54
C ILE A 173 -13.70 20.28 6.44
N TYR A 174 -12.89 19.35 5.92
CA TYR A 174 -11.77 18.72 6.64
C TYR A 174 -10.43 19.44 6.43
N GLY A 175 -10.39 20.42 5.52
CA GLY A 175 -9.28 21.35 5.33
C GLY A 175 -8.09 20.81 4.59
N THR A 176 -6.94 21.40 4.88
CA THR A 176 -5.69 21.24 4.11
C THR A 176 -5.11 19.82 4.11
N ARG A 177 -5.47 18.98 5.05
CA ARG A 177 -5.04 17.57 5.08
C ARG A 177 -5.88 16.69 4.17
N ALA A 178 -7.05 17.16 3.76
CA ALA A 178 -7.98 16.46 2.86
C ALA A 178 -7.67 16.66 1.36
N THR A 179 -6.58 17.33 1.04
CA THR A 179 -6.14 17.68 -0.33
C THR A 179 -6.07 16.47 -1.26
N PHE A 180 -5.73 15.31 -0.73
CA PHE A 180 -5.57 14.06 -1.49
C PHE A 180 -6.74 13.09 -1.32
N GLY A 181 -7.90 13.59 -0.85
CA GLY A 181 -9.10 12.82 -0.55
C GLY A 181 -9.24 12.49 0.94
N VAL A 182 -10.42 12.00 1.31
CA VAL A 182 -10.71 11.61 2.71
C VAL A 182 -11.33 10.23 2.75
N ILE A 183 -10.91 9.42 3.72
CA ILE A 183 -11.49 8.13 4.06
C ILE A 183 -12.13 8.27 5.45
N LEU A 184 -13.45 8.26 5.50
CA LEU A 184 -14.22 8.30 6.74
C LEU A 184 -14.55 6.87 7.16
N VAL A 185 -14.01 6.44 8.28
CA VAL A 185 -14.30 5.13 8.87
C VAL A 185 -15.25 5.33 10.05
N GLN A 186 -16.40 4.73 9.96
CA GLN A 186 -17.39 4.73 11.04
C GLN A 186 -17.40 3.38 11.74
N THR A 187 -17.38 3.40 13.06
CA THR A 187 -17.42 2.18 13.87
C THR A 187 -18.84 1.86 14.34
N LYS A 188 -19.08 0.57 14.59
CA LYS A 188 -20.37 0.09 15.14
C LYS A 188 -20.66 0.76 16.47
N SER A 189 -21.89 1.20 16.64
CA SER A 189 -22.40 1.85 17.86
C SER A 189 -23.58 1.06 18.44
N GLY A 190 -23.89 1.31 19.70
CA GLY A 190 -25.08 0.75 20.34
C GLY A 190 -26.37 1.44 19.84
N THR A 191 -27.50 0.75 19.97
CA THR A 191 -28.80 1.25 19.60
C THR A 191 -29.70 1.33 20.86
N PHE A 192 -30.38 2.47 21.04
CA PHE A 192 -31.32 2.63 22.16
C PHE A 192 -32.50 1.64 22.07
N ASN A 193 -33.01 1.25 23.20
CA ASN A 193 -34.17 0.32 23.32
C ASN A 193 -33.93 -1.04 22.64
N GLN A 194 -32.67 -1.48 22.60
CA GLN A 194 -32.28 -2.77 22.03
C GLN A 194 -31.77 -3.71 23.13
N LYS A 195 -32.30 -4.95 23.16
CA LYS A 195 -31.76 -6.00 24.02
C LYS A 195 -30.27 -6.26 23.70
N ALA A 196 -29.51 -6.61 24.72
CA ALA A 196 -28.11 -6.98 24.52
C ALA A 196 -27.97 -8.10 23.49
N LYS A 197 -27.08 -7.90 22.51
CA LYS A 197 -26.68 -8.88 21.52
C LYS A 197 -25.20 -9.20 21.73
N ILE A 198 -24.89 -10.46 21.86
CA ILE A 198 -23.53 -10.95 22.00
C ILE A 198 -23.17 -11.66 20.70
N ASN A 199 -22.03 -11.31 20.12
CA ASN A 199 -21.51 -11.97 18.93
C ASN A 199 -20.09 -12.46 19.20
N TYR A 200 -19.78 -13.64 18.68
CA TYR A 200 -18.45 -14.20 18.65
C TYR A 200 -18.15 -14.72 17.26
N SER A 201 -16.94 -14.41 16.74
CA SER A 201 -16.44 -15.04 15.53
C SER A 201 -15.03 -15.59 15.74
N TYR A 202 -14.77 -16.71 15.11
CA TYR A 202 -13.47 -17.35 15.01
C TYR A 202 -13.17 -17.65 13.57
N ASP A 203 -12.01 -17.20 13.09
CA ASP A 203 -11.49 -17.47 11.76
C ASP A 203 -10.09 -18.05 11.88
N VAL A 204 -9.86 -19.20 11.25
CA VAL A 204 -8.53 -19.78 11.07
C VAL A 204 -8.22 -19.81 9.58
N SER A 205 -7.02 -19.36 9.23
CA SER A 205 -6.55 -19.38 7.84
C SER A 205 -5.15 -19.95 7.74
N TRP A 206 -4.85 -20.47 6.57
CA TRP A 206 -3.54 -20.97 6.19
C TRP A 206 -3.08 -20.17 4.96
N ASP A 207 -1.90 -19.58 5.11
CA ASP A 207 -1.26 -18.76 4.11
C ASP A 207 -0.14 -19.55 3.43
N LYS A 208 -0.08 -19.47 2.09
CA LYS A 208 0.97 -20.09 1.26
C LYS A 208 1.56 -19.02 0.33
N PRO A 209 2.89 -19.01 0.07
CA PRO A 209 3.49 -18.18 -0.99
C PRO A 209 2.78 -18.41 -2.33
N VAL A 210 2.46 -17.35 -3.07
CA VAL A 210 1.84 -17.47 -4.41
C VAL A 210 2.77 -18.18 -5.38
N GLY A 211 4.08 -17.86 -5.32
CA GLY A 211 5.11 -18.51 -6.09
C GLY A 211 6.49 -18.23 -5.54
N THR A 212 7.41 -19.14 -5.80
CA THR A 212 8.85 -18.97 -5.59
C THR A 212 9.54 -19.18 -6.94
N PRO A 213 10.69 -18.53 -7.22
CA PRO A 213 11.45 -18.80 -8.43
C PRO A 213 11.83 -20.26 -8.55
N ASP A 214 11.72 -20.82 -9.75
CA ASP A 214 12.27 -22.13 -10.06
C ASP A 214 13.73 -21.94 -10.49
N ILE A 215 14.63 -22.03 -9.50
CA ILE A 215 16.04 -21.75 -9.69
C ILE A 215 16.80 -22.91 -10.29
N LEU A 216 17.84 -22.58 -11.07
CA LEU A 216 18.79 -23.53 -11.62
C LEU A 216 19.54 -24.29 -10.53
N ASN A 217 19.94 -25.51 -10.81
CA ASN A 217 20.89 -26.22 -9.98
C ASN A 217 22.32 -25.66 -10.15
N SER A 218 23.19 -25.92 -9.18
CA SER A 218 24.56 -25.42 -9.14
C SER A 218 25.40 -25.85 -10.36
N TYR A 219 25.27 -27.10 -10.79
CA TYR A 219 25.94 -27.64 -11.97
C TYR A 219 25.60 -26.83 -13.24
N THR A 220 24.30 -26.57 -13.47
CA THR A 220 23.85 -25.85 -14.66
C THR A 220 24.32 -24.40 -14.66
N ILE A 221 24.30 -23.73 -13.49
CA ILE A 221 24.80 -22.34 -13.38
C ILE A 221 26.29 -22.26 -13.69
N TYR A 222 27.07 -23.14 -13.05
CA TYR A 222 28.52 -23.16 -13.25
C TYR A 222 28.89 -23.49 -14.69
N LYS A 223 28.30 -24.57 -15.25
CA LYS A 223 28.47 -24.96 -16.64
C LYS A 223 28.10 -23.85 -17.63
N ALA A 224 26.99 -23.15 -17.41
CA ALA A 224 26.57 -22.05 -18.28
C ALA A 224 27.56 -20.89 -18.30
N GLY A 225 28.21 -20.59 -17.16
CA GLY A 225 29.32 -19.62 -17.12
C GLY A 225 30.53 -20.05 -17.94
N LEU A 226 30.90 -21.32 -17.84
CA LEU A 226 32.00 -21.89 -18.63
C LEU A 226 31.65 -21.95 -20.12
N ASP A 227 30.43 -22.39 -20.48
CA ASP A 227 29.92 -22.39 -21.86
C ASP A 227 29.98 -20.99 -22.48
N LYS A 228 29.60 -19.96 -21.74
CA LYS A 228 29.72 -18.57 -22.19
C LYS A 228 31.15 -18.22 -22.55
N THR A 229 32.11 -18.52 -21.68
CA THR A 229 33.52 -18.23 -21.90
C THR A 229 34.06 -19.01 -23.10
N LEU A 230 33.65 -20.28 -23.25
CA LEU A 230 34.01 -21.09 -24.42
C LEU A 230 33.46 -20.49 -25.73
N TRP A 231 32.19 -20.06 -25.74
CA TRP A 231 31.52 -19.54 -26.94
C TRP A 231 31.94 -18.11 -27.32
N THR A 232 32.41 -17.32 -26.36
CA THR A 232 32.84 -15.93 -26.62
C THR A 232 34.35 -15.83 -26.92
N VAL A 233 35.22 -16.38 -26.05
CA VAL A 233 36.66 -16.24 -26.15
C VAL A 233 37.38 -17.53 -26.50
N GLY A 234 36.68 -18.63 -26.73
CA GLY A 234 37.22 -19.91 -27.13
C GLY A 234 38.02 -20.68 -26.06
N THR A 235 37.99 -20.20 -24.79
CA THR A 235 38.72 -20.84 -23.69
C THR A 235 38.06 -22.18 -23.33
N GLN A 236 38.82 -23.26 -23.45
CA GLN A 236 38.40 -24.62 -23.05
C GLN A 236 38.33 -24.73 -21.53
N TYR A 237 37.49 -25.65 -21.05
CA TYR A 237 37.42 -25.98 -19.62
C TYR A 237 38.73 -26.49 -19.11
N SER A 238 39.20 -25.95 -18.00
CA SER A 238 40.35 -26.47 -17.28
C SER A 238 40.06 -27.84 -16.67
N GLU A 239 41.07 -28.60 -16.31
CA GLU A 239 40.88 -29.89 -15.58
C GLU A 239 40.20 -29.62 -14.22
N GLU A 240 40.44 -28.49 -13.60
CA GLU A 240 39.77 -28.05 -12.38
C GLU A 240 38.27 -27.83 -12.58
N ASP A 241 37.86 -27.16 -13.67
CA ASP A 241 36.47 -26.95 -13.98
C ASP A 241 35.73 -28.28 -14.19
N LYS A 242 36.36 -29.22 -14.89
CA LYS A 242 35.82 -30.57 -15.13
C LYS A 242 35.65 -31.32 -13.82
N THR A 243 36.66 -31.31 -12.93
CA THR A 243 36.62 -31.92 -11.60
C THR A 243 35.47 -31.33 -10.77
N LYS A 244 35.32 -30.00 -10.78
CA LYS A 244 34.21 -29.33 -10.06
C LYS A 244 32.84 -29.72 -10.59
N LEU A 245 32.67 -29.79 -11.91
CA LEU A 245 31.43 -30.24 -12.56
C LEU A 245 31.09 -31.70 -12.20
N GLU A 246 32.11 -32.59 -12.15
CA GLU A 246 31.91 -33.99 -11.75
C GLU A 246 31.43 -34.12 -10.31
N HIS A 247 32.05 -33.40 -9.36
CA HIS A 247 31.61 -33.36 -7.97
C HIS A 247 30.20 -32.80 -7.79
N MET A 248 29.87 -31.70 -8.50
CA MET A 248 28.52 -31.14 -8.48
C MET A 248 27.48 -32.13 -8.99
N LEU A 249 27.77 -32.82 -10.11
CA LEU A 249 26.87 -33.79 -10.68
C LEU A 249 26.69 -35.04 -9.79
N ALA A 250 27.80 -35.54 -9.20
CA ALA A 250 27.76 -36.63 -8.24
C ALA A 250 26.90 -36.28 -7.02
N TYR A 251 27.07 -35.11 -6.44
CA TYR A 251 26.25 -34.64 -5.31
C TYR A 251 24.75 -34.47 -5.69
N ILE A 252 24.44 -33.91 -6.87
CA ILE A 252 23.06 -33.76 -7.33
C ILE A 252 22.37 -35.12 -7.49
N ASN A 253 23.08 -36.12 -8.02
CA ASN A 253 22.53 -37.45 -8.28
C ASN A 253 22.39 -38.29 -7.01
N ASP A 254 23.31 -38.15 -6.06
CA ASP A 254 23.30 -38.90 -4.79
C ASP A 254 23.88 -38.04 -3.65
N PRO A 255 23.06 -37.18 -3.05
CA PRO A 255 23.50 -36.27 -1.99
C PRO A 255 23.76 -36.97 -0.64
N VAL A 256 23.37 -38.26 -0.51
CA VAL A 256 23.60 -39.05 0.72
C VAL A 256 25.02 -39.59 0.77
N ASN A 257 25.54 -40.07 -0.38
CA ASN A 257 26.85 -40.71 -0.45
C ASN A 257 27.97 -39.76 -0.93
N ASN A 258 27.62 -38.61 -1.47
CA ASN A 258 28.58 -37.60 -1.93
C ASN A 258 28.56 -36.36 -1.02
N LYS A 259 29.75 -35.80 -0.78
CA LYS A 259 29.87 -34.57 0.02
C LYS A 259 29.54 -33.35 -0.85
N PRO A 260 28.93 -32.28 -0.30
CA PRO A 260 28.65 -31.02 -1.01
C PRO A 260 29.91 -30.14 -1.18
N TRP A 261 31.06 -30.70 -0.99
CA TRP A 261 32.40 -30.06 -1.10
C TRP A 261 33.47 -31.10 -1.35
N TYR A 262 34.60 -30.65 -1.88
CA TYR A 262 35.82 -31.44 -2.01
C TYR A 262 37.08 -30.59 -1.73
N MET A 263 38.16 -31.24 -1.36
CA MET A 263 39.44 -30.58 -1.08
C MET A 263 40.23 -30.37 -2.36
N LYS A 264 40.67 -29.15 -2.58
CA LYS A 264 41.63 -28.79 -3.65
C LYS A 264 43.01 -28.65 -3.04
N GLY A 265 43.93 -29.53 -3.41
CA GLY A 265 45.29 -29.61 -2.82
C GLY A 265 45.42 -30.59 -1.65
N ASP A 266 46.54 -30.55 -0.96
CA ASP A 266 46.81 -31.43 0.18
C ASP A 266 45.93 -31.08 1.38
N VAL A 267 45.65 -32.08 2.24
CA VAL A 267 44.77 -31.93 3.45
C VAL A 267 45.26 -30.82 4.37
N ILE A 268 46.54 -30.54 4.41
CA ILE A 268 47.16 -29.43 5.14
C ILE A 268 47.47 -28.31 4.15
N GLY A 269 46.68 -27.19 4.20
CA GLY A 269 46.86 -26.04 3.31
C GLY A 269 46.05 -26.06 2.01
N GLY A 270 45.22 -27.08 1.78
CA GLY A 270 44.24 -27.12 0.68
C GLY A 270 43.05 -26.18 0.90
N THR A 271 42.38 -25.80 -0.19
CA THR A 271 41.13 -25.01 -0.14
C THR A 271 39.93 -25.90 -0.40
N ILE A 272 38.82 -25.62 0.27
CA ILE A 272 37.56 -26.29 -0.02
C ILE A 272 36.86 -25.62 -1.19
N GLU A 273 36.49 -26.45 -2.17
CA GLU A 273 35.62 -26.12 -3.26
C GLU A 273 34.22 -26.64 -3.02
N TRP A 274 33.24 -25.75 -3.18
CA TRP A 274 31.81 -26.08 -2.97
C TRP A 274 31.21 -26.76 -4.19
N ALA A 275 30.46 -27.84 -3.96
CA ALA A 275 29.78 -28.64 -4.95
C ALA A 275 28.33 -28.98 -4.55
N GLY A 276 27.78 -28.28 -3.56
CA GLY A 276 26.42 -28.46 -3.07
C GLY A 276 25.35 -28.07 -4.10
N ASN A 277 24.10 -28.32 -3.76
CA ASN A 277 22.96 -27.93 -4.59
C ASN A 277 21.75 -27.58 -3.73
N THR A 278 21.79 -26.42 -3.10
CA THR A 278 20.78 -25.95 -2.16
C THR A 278 19.75 -25.05 -2.85
N ASN A 279 18.47 -25.35 -2.69
CA ASN A 279 17.40 -24.44 -3.06
C ASN A 279 16.98 -23.61 -1.82
N PRO A 280 17.38 -22.34 -1.71
CA PRO A 280 17.17 -21.55 -0.51
C PRO A 280 15.67 -21.32 -0.21
N TYR A 281 14.82 -21.27 -1.24
CA TYR A 281 13.37 -21.10 -1.02
C TYR A 281 12.75 -22.36 -0.37
N LYS A 282 13.18 -23.55 -0.78
CA LYS A 282 12.71 -24.80 -0.17
C LYS A 282 13.22 -24.95 1.26
N GLU A 283 14.46 -24.52 1.53
CA GLU A 283 15.08 -24.68 2.85
C GLU A 283 14.65 -23.62 3.86
N LEU A 284 14.45 -22.38 3.45
CA LEU A 284 14.24 -21.25 4.35
C LEU A 284 12.77 -20.81 4.47
N VAL A 285 11.88 -21.25 3.58
CA VAL A 285 10.51 -20.78 3.51
C VAL A 285 9.52 -21.89 3.85
N LYS A 286 8.55 -21.58 4.72
CA LYS A 286 7.43 -22.48 5.07
C LYS A 286 6.45 -22.58 3.90
N ASN A 287 5.89 -23.75 3.67
CA ASN A 287 4.85 -23.94 2.67
C ASN A 287 3.49 -23.37 3.10
N TRP A 288 3.16 -23.53 4.38
CA TRP A 288 1.91 -23.05 4.97
C TRP A 288 2.16 -22.45 6.34
N THR A 289 1.52 -21.31 6.62
CA THR A 289 1.58 -20.63 7.92
C THR A 289 0.18 -20.32 8.43
N PRO A 290 -0.12 -20.58 9.72
CA PRO A 290 -1.43 -20.33 10.27
C PRO A 290 -1.62 -18.86 10.66
N THR A 291 -2.87 -18.40 10.55
CA THR A 291 -3.36 -17.14 11.11
C THR A 291 -4.66 -17.43 11.84
N GLN A 292 -4.80 -16.95 13.07
CA GLN A 292 -6.01 -17.10 13.87
C GLN A 292 -6.57 -15.74 14.27
N LYS A 293 -7.91 -15.61 14.27
CA LYS A 293 -8.62 -14.42 14.69
C LYS A 293 -9.79 -14.76 15.57
N HIS A 294 -9.91 -14.05 16.67
CA HIS A 294 -11.02 -14.12 17.60
C HIS A 294 -11.62 -12.74 17.75
N ASN A 295 -12.93 -12.61 17.54
CA ASN A 295 -13.65 -11.36 17.75
C ASN A 295 -14.83 -11.63 18.66
N PHE A 296 -14.98 -10.80 19.68
CA PHE A 296 -16.09 -10.81 20.62
C PHE A 296 -16.72 -9.43 20.68
N SER A 297 -18.04 -9.31 20.62
CA SER A 297 -18.71 -8.03 20.80
C SER A 297 -20.01 -8.16 21.56
N VAL A 298 -20.32 -7.11 22.31
CA VAL A 298 -21.60 -6.94 23.02
C VAL A 298 -22.15 -5.57 22.68
N SER A 299 -23.38 -5.51 22.16
CA SER A 299 -24.06 -4.26 21.85
C SER A 299 -25.50 -4.27 22.36
N GLY A 300 -25.98 -3.11 22.78
CA GLY A 300 -27.35 -2.98 23.27
C GLY A 300 -27.63 -1.58 23.79
N GLY A 301 -28.78 -1.40 24.43
CA GLY A 301 -29.12 -0.16 25.09
C GLY A 301 -30.54 -0.14 25.68
N GLY A 302 -30.71 0.65 26.73
CA GLY A 302 -32.00 1.06 27.27
C GLY A 302 -32.51 2.33 26.59
N ASP A 303 -33.43 3.02 27.22
CA ASP A 303 -34.00 4.30 26.75
C ASP A 303 -33.03 5.47 26.82
N ARG A 304 -32.08 5.45 27.78
CA ARG A 304 -31.12 6.54 28.01
C ARG A 304 -29.67 6.23 27.66
N ILE A 305 -29.24 4.97 27.60
CA ILE A 305 -27.86 4.56 27.36
C ILE A 305 -27.84 3.52 26.26
N ALA A 306 -26.99 3.72 25.28
CA ALA A 306 -26.65 2.75 24.24
C ALA A 306 -25.14 2.48 24.25
N TYR A 307 -24.75 1.22 24.05
CA TYR A 307 -23.35 0.80 24.14
C TYR A 307 -22.98 -0.25 23.08
N ASN A 308 -21.72 -0.22 22.65
CA ASN A 308 -21.08 -1.30 21.89
C ASN A 308 -19.67 -1.48 22.45
N ILE A 309 -19.32 -2.71 22.81
CA ILE A 309 -17.99 -3.09 23.31
C ILE A 309 -17.51 -4.25 22.47
N SER A 310 -16.28 -4.18 21.97
CA SER A 310 -15.66 -5.24 21.20
C SER A 310 -14.23 -5.51 21.65
N LEU A 311 -13.82 -6.79 21.51
CA LEU A 311 -12.48 -7.29 21.77
C LEU A 311 -12.06 -8.15 20.59
N GLY A 312 -10.85 -7.95 20.11
CA GLY A 312 -10.26 -8.70 19.00
C GLY A 312 -8.84 -9.17 19.33
N VAL A 313 -8.52 -10.40 18.94
CA VAL A 313 -7.16 -10.94 19.00
C VAL A 313 -6.83 -11.58 17.66
N GLN A 314 -5.67 -11.28 17.11
CA GLN A 314 -5.14 -11.91 15.91
C GLN A 314 -3.70 -12.34 16.16
N THR A 315 -3.38 -13.60 15.80
CA THR A 315 -2.01 -14.10 15.71
C THR A 315 -1.75 -14.56 14.28
N GLN A 316 -0.59 -14.23 13.73
CA GLN A 316 -0.20 -14.60 12.37
C GLN A 316 1.28 -14.96 12.36
N GLU A 317 1.59 -16.19 11.94
CA GLU A 317 2.96 -16.61 11.67
C GLU A 317 3.44 -16.12 10.30
N GLY A 318 4.72 -15.80 10.22
CA GLY A 318 5.40 -15.50 8.98
C GLY A 318 5.98 -16.72 8.28
N MET A 319 6.60 -16.47 7.10
CA MET A 319 7.00 -17.55 6.19
C MET A 319 8.40 -18.11 6.43
N TYR A 320 9.23 -17.49 7.26
CA TYR A 320 10.59 -18.02 7.52
C TYR A 320 10.56 -19.23 8.43
N LYS A 321 11.31 -20.30 8.06
CA LYS A 321 11.44 -21.51 8.89
C LYS A 321 12.30 -21.28 10.13
N ILE A 322 13.27 -20.36 10.01
CA ILE A 322 14.27 -20.08 11.04
C ILE A 322 14.05 -18.66 11.54
N ASN A 323 14.00 -18.49 12.86
CA ASN A 323 13.69 -17.23 13.51
C ASN A 323 12.45 -16.59 12.86
N SER A 324 11.35 -17.37 12.82
CA SER A 324 10.11 -16.99 12.14
C SER A 324 9.63 -15.61 12.57
N ASP A 325 9.20 -14.84 11.60
CA ASP A 325 8.48 -13.62 11.89
C ASP A 325 7.07 -13.94 12.43
N GLU A 326 6.60 -13.12 13.36
CA GLU A 326 5.30 -13.29 14.01
C GLU A 326 4.63 -11.93 14.26
N LEU A 327 3.32 -11.88 14.00
CA LEU A 327 2.47 -10.75 14.31
C LEU A 327 1.43 -11.12 15.36
N THR A 328 1.33 -10.33 16.42
CA THR A 328 0.21 -10.39 17.36
C THR A 328 -0.47 -9.04 17.49
N ARG A 329 -1.80 -9.02 17.35
CA ARG A 329 -2.61 -7.82 17.45
C ARG A 329 -3.73 -7.99 18.47
N TYR A 330 -3.87 -7.00 19.35
CA TYR A 330 -4.97 -6.90 20.30
C TYR A 330 -5.76 -5.63 20.02
N ASN A 331 -7.07 -5.73 19.94
CA ASN A 331 -7.98 -4.63 19.73
C ASN A 331 -9.03 -4.59 20.84
N MET A 332 -9.28 -3.41 21.37
CA MET A 332 -10.39 -3.13 22.28
C MET A 332 -11.08 -1.85 21.82
N MET A 333 -12.39 -1.89 21.73
CA MET A 333 -13.20 -0.72 21.41
C MET A 333 -14.43 -0.67 22.31
N MET A 334 -14.76 0.54 22.78
CA MET A 334 -15.98 0.84 23.54
C MET A 334 -16.58 2.12 23.00
N ASN A 335 -17.82 2.06 22.57
CA ASN A 335 -18.66 3.20 22.21
C ASN A 335 -19.85 3.28 23.16
N LEU A 336 -20.01 4.40 23.84
CA LEU A 336 -21.07 4.69 24.78
C LEU A 336 -21.79 5.96 24.35
N THR A 337 -23.11 5.95 24.29
CA THR A 337 -23.94 7.14 24.07
C THR A 337 -24.98 7.25 25.15
N ALA A 338 -25.05 8.39 25.83
CA ALA A 338 -25.98 8.68 26.91
C ALA A 338 -26.84 9.90 26.58
N LYS A 339 -28.14 9.78 26.70
CA LYS A 339 -29.10 10.89 26.73
C LYS A 339 -29.18 11.38 28.18
N VAL A 340 -28.35 12.42 28.50
CA VAL A 340 -28.30 12.99 29.86
C VAL A 340 -29.60 13.73 30.17
N THR A 341 -30.08 14.50 29.20
CA THR A 341 -31.39 15.16 29.23
C THR A 341 -32.03 15.04 27.84
N GLU A 342 -33.25 15.52 27.65
CA GLU A 342 -33.91 15.58 26.33
C GLU A 342 -33.12 16.46 25.30
N ARG A 343 -32.31 17.38 25.81
CA ARG A 343 -31.51 18.29 24.96
C ARG A 343 -30.02 18.00 24.93
N LEU A 344 -29.51 17.22 25.90
CA LEU A 344 -28.09 16.92 26.01
C LEU A 344 -27.84 15.43 25.80
N LYS A 345 -27.12 15.11 24.73
CA LYS A 345 -26.58 13.78 24.43
C LYS A 345 -25.04 13.83 24.53
N ILE A 346 -24.43 12.85 25.17
CA ILE A 346 -22.96 12.70 25.28
C ILE A 346 -22.58 11.35 24.72
N SER A 347 -21.68 11.36 23.76
CA SER A 347 -21.03 10.16 23.25
C SER A 347 -19.58 10.10 23.74
N ALA A 348 -19.16 8.94 24.21
CA ALA A 348 -17.79 8.67 24.62
C ALA A 348 -17.26 7.45 23.89
N LYS A 349 -16.00 7.52 23.46
CA LYS A 349 -15.33 6.44 22.75
C LYS A 349 -13.94 6.19 23.34
N VAL A 350 -13.64 4.92 23.51
CA VAL A 350 -12.28 4.43 23.82
C VAL A 350 -11.91 3.37 22.80
N SER A 351 -10.79 3.52 22.16
CA SER A 351 -10.18 2.47 21.32
C SER A 351 -8.73 2.28 21.76
N HIS A 352 -8.32 1.03 21.98
CA HIS A 352 -6.94 0.68 22.34
C HIS A 352 -6.47 -0.47 21.47
N ASN A 353 -5.42 -0.23 20.69
CA ASN A 353 -4.86 -1.18 19.75
C ASN A 353 -3.38 -1.41 20.09
N VAL A 354 -2.99 -2.68 20.17
CA VAL A 354 -1.60 -3.10 20.35
C VAL A 354 -1.21 -3.97 19.17
N PHE A 355 -0.13 -3.62 18.52
CA PHE A 355 0.43 -4.32 17.37
C PHE A 355 1.89 -4.66 17.69
N ASN A 356 2.18 -5.95 17.88
CA ASN A 356 3.51 -6.46 18.12
C ASN A 356 3.95 -7.25 16.89
N TYR A 357 5.16 -6.99 16.43
CA TYR A 357 5.76 -7.69 15.30
C TYR A 357 7.21 -8.00 15.60
N ASP A 358 7.53 -9.28 15.62
CA ASP A 358 8.86 -9.82 15.81
C ASP A 358 9.34 -10.42 14.49
N ALA A 359 10.55 -10.10 14.05
CA ALA A 359 11.12 -10.60 12.80
C ALA A 359 12.64 -10.68 12.89
N PRO A 360 13.29 -11.54 12.10
CA PRO A 360 14.75 -11.54 11.99
C PRO A 360 15.27 -10.15 11.63
N THR A 361 16.35 -9.73 12.29
CA THR A 361 16.94 -8.42 12.04
C THR A 361 17.52 -8.38 10.63
N LYS A 362 17.08 -7.38 9.86
CA LYS A 362 17.60 -7.13 8.51
C LYS A 362 19.00 -6.56 8.59
N ARG A 363 19.85 -6.96 7.67
CA ARG A 363 21.08 -6.27 7.39
C ARG A 363 20.80 -4.94 6.66
N SER A 364 21.66 -3.94 6.82
CA SER A 364 21.47 -2.56 6.33
C SER A 364 21.20 -2.41 4.83
N ASP A 365 21.57 -3.39 4.03
CA ASP A 365 21.67 -3.30 2.57
C ASP A 365 20.61 -4.05 1.75
N GLY A 366 19.56 -4.60 2.37
CA GLY A 366 18.56 -5.29 1.55
C GLY A 366 17.27 -5.69 2.20
N ASP A 367 16.33 -6.11 1.38
CA ASP A 367 15.17 -6.85 1.80
C ASP A 367 15.59 -8.30 2.14
N LEU A 368 15.02 -8.83 3.22
CA LEU A 368 15.25 -10.20 3.67
C LEU A 368 15.00 -11.22 2.55
N TRP A 369 13.93 -11.01 1.79
CA TRP A 369 13.55 -11.86 0.67
C TRP A 369 14.54 -11.75 -0.51
N GLY A 370 14.96 -10.55 -0.86
CA GLY A 370 15.99 -10.34 -1.88
C GLY A 370 17.33 -10.95 -1.51
N SER A 371 17.63 -11.08 -0.22
CA SER A 371 18.83 -11.78 0.26
C SER A 371 18.75 -13.30 0.06
N VAL A 372 17.55 -13.89 0.21
CA VAL A 372 17.32 -15.29 -0.12
C VAL A 372 17.54 -15.56 -1.61
N GLY A 373 17.08 -14.64 -2.48
CA GLY A 373 17.22 -14.74 -3.94
C GLY A 373 18.65 -14.60 -4.45
N LYS A 374 19.56 -14.03 -3.66
CA LYS A 374 20.99 -13.88 -4.02
C LYS A 374 21.87 -15.04 -3.53
N TYR A 375 21.25 -16.09 -3.02
CA TYR A 375 21.98 -17.26 -2.54
C TYR A 375 22.65 -18.04 -3.67
N TYR A 376 23.89 -18.49 -3.45
CA TYR A 376 24.60 -19.35 -4.39
C TYR A 376 24.23 -20.83 -4.16
N PRO A 377 23.62 -21.53 -5.13
CA PRO A 377 23.13 -22.90 -4.93
C PRO A 377 24.19 -23.92 -4.56
N GLU A 378 25.46 -23.73 -4.95
CA GLU A 378 26.57 -24.58 -4.60
C GLU A 378 26.93 -24.53 -3.13
N LEU A 379 26.55 -23.47 -2.41
CA LEU A 379 26.77 -23.33 -0.98
C LEU A 379 25.68 -24.07 -0.20
N ASN A 380 26.09 -24.89 0.76
CA ASN A 380 25.15 -25.40 1.75
C ASN A 380 24.80 -24.32 2.78
N ILE A 381 23.65 -24.46 3.41
CA ILE A 381 23.21 -23.55 4.46
C ILE A 381 24.14 -23.63 5.69
N TYR A 382 24.59 -24.83 6.03
CA TYR A 382 25.54 -25.09 7.11
C TYR A 382 26.81 -25.72 6.53
N GLN A 383 27.97 -25.23 6.95
CA GLN A 383 29.26 -25.83 6.67
C GLN A 383 29.63 -26.79 7.78
N PRO A 384 30.14 -27.95 7.48
CA PRO A 384 30.89 -28.70 8.47
C PRO A 384 32.20 -27.97 8.77
N LEU A 385 32.48 -27.68 10.02
CA LEU A 385 33.85 -27.36 10.48
C LEU A 385 34.67 -28.64 10.41
N LEU A 386 35.76 -28.62 9.65
CA LEU A 386 36.74 -29.70 9.68
C LEU A 386 37.63 -29.50 10.92
N THR A 387 37.66 -30.46 11.83
CA THR A 387 38.71 -30.55 12.84
C THR A 387 39.88 -31.27 12.21
N ALA A 388 41.06 -31.15 12.80
CA ALA A 388 42.32 -31.78 12.35
C ALA A 388 42.27 -33.30 12.12
N ALA A 389 41.15 -33.93 12.34
CA ALA A 389 40.89 -35.37 12.30
C ALA A 389 39.80 -35.80 11.29
N ASP A 390 39.53 -35.05 10.24
CA ASP A 390 38.54 -35.37 9.19
C ASP A 390 37.05 -35.43 9.68
N ASP A 391 36.77 -35.00 10.93
CA ASP A 391 35.43 -35.03 11.47
C ASP A 391 34.78 -33.64 11.40
N PRO A 392 33.73 -33.45 10.56
CA PRO A 392 33.08 -32.16 10.43
C PRO A 392 32.30 -31.81 11.69
N VAL A 393 32.56 -30.63 12.29
CA VAL A 393 31.68 -30.08 13.33
C VAL A 393 30.42 -29.52 12.61
N PRO A 394 29.24 -30.10 12.88
CA PRO A 394 28.02 -29.63 12.25
C PRO A 394 27.66 -28.21 12.73
N ASN A 395 27.01 -27.43 11.84
CA ASN A 395 26.30 -26.19 12.14
C ASN A 395 27.11 -24.88 12.16
N THR A 396 28.20 -24.73 11.42
CA THR A 396 28.75 -23.39 11.16
C THR A 396 28.08 -22.75 9.95
N PRO A 397 27.55 -21.51 10.07
CA PRO A 397 26.91 -20.84 8.94
C PRO A 397 27.87 -20.63 7.79
N THR A 398 27.42 -20.88 6.56
CA THR A 398 28.20 -20.58 5.37
C THR A 398 28.20 -19.08 5.09
N GLU A 399 29.15 -18.62 4.25
CA GLU A 399 29.16 -17.28 3.68
C GLU A 399 28.02 -17.13 2.66
N ASN A 400 26.78 -17.14 3.11
CA ASN A 400 25.64 -16.85 2.27
C ASN A 400 24.86 -15.65 2.82
N GLN A 401 24.12 -15.00 1.94
CA GLN A 401 23.35 -13.80 2.30
C GLN A 401 22.14 -14.10 3.22
N ALA A 402 21.80 -15.35 3.43
CA ALA A 402 20.77 -15.78 4.35
C ALA A 402 21.30 -16.11 5.76
N SER A 403 22.61 -16.02 5.98
CA SER A 403 23.26 -16.37 7.27
C SER A 403 22.73 -15.56 8.46
N PHE A 404 22.23 -14.35 8.22
CA PHE A 404 21.60 -13.55 9.28
C PHE A 404 20.35 -14.21 9.89
N LEU A 405 19.64 -15.08 9.16
CA LEU A 405 18.52 -15.86 9.74
C LEU A 405 19.02 -16.81 10.83
N TYR A 406 20.24 -17.29 10.71
CA TYR A 406 20.86 -18.21 11.66
C TYR A 406 21.57 -17.52 12.81
N SER A 407 21.93 -16.25 12.65
CA SER A 407 22.64 -15.48 13.67
C SER A 407 21.79 -15.26 14.94
N GLY A 408 20.48 -15.47 14.86
CA GLY A 408 19.55 -15.29 15.98
C GLY A 408 19.19 -13.82 16.27
N GLY A 409 19.68 -12.88 15.48
CA GLY A 409 19.32 -11.47 15.62
C GLY A 409 17.83 -11.25 15.35
N MET A 410 17.15 -10.53 16.25
CA MET A 410 15.72 -10.28 16.17
C MET A 410 15.42 -8.78 16.31
N THR A 411 14.49 -8.30 15.49
CA THR A 411 13.85 -6.99 15.64
C THR A 411 12.47 -7.19 16.22
N LYS A 412 12.25 -6.65 17.42
CA LYS A 412 10.96 -6.65 18.12
C LYS A 412 10.37 -5.26 18.07
N SER A 413 9.20 -5.11 17.47
CA SER A 413 8.51 -3.83 17.41
C SER A 413 7.14 -3.90 18.05
N SER A 414 6.77 -2.85 18.76
CA SER A 414 5.47 -2.70 19.41
C SER A 414 4.92 -1.30 19.13
N ARG A 415 3.73 -1.24 18.53
CA ARG A 415 2.98 0.00 18.37
C ARG A 415 1.70 -0.07 19.20
N ARG A 416 1.49 0.93 20.04
CA ARG A 416 0.31 1.07 20.88
C ARG A 416 -0.38 2.37 20.52
N THR A 417 -1.63 2.29 20.07
CA THR A 417 -2.46 3.45 19.71
C THR A 417 -3.70 3.44 20.57
N SER A 418 -3.89 4.48 21.36
CA SER A 418 -5.13 4.68 22.12
C SER A 418 -5.86 5.91 21.60
N ILE A 419 -7.18 5.86 21.52
CA ILE A 419 -8.04 6.97 21.14
C ILE A 419 -9.07 7.14 22.23
N PHE A 420 -9.09 8.33 22.82
CA PHE A 420 -10.09 8.76 23.79
C PHE A 420 -10.86 9.92 23.18
N SER A 421 -12.18 9.86 23.13
CA SER A 421 -12.98 10.99 22.70
C SER A 421 -14.25 11.13 23.51
N ILE A 422 -14.68 12.39 23.66
CA ILE A 422 -15.97 12.76 24.23
C ILE A 422 -16.62 13.81 23.35
N SER A 423 -17.89 13.57 23.00
CA SER A 423 -18.66 14.39 22.07
C SER A 423 -20.02 14.77 22.69
N PRO A 424 -20.11 15.89 23.45
CA PRO A 424 -21.36 16.47 23.84
C PRO A 424 -22.08 17.10 22.65
N GLU A 425 -23.38 16.83 22.56
CA GLU A 425 -24.33 17.36 21.56
C GLU A 425 -25.50 18.01 22.30
N PHE A 426 -25.67 19.33 22.11
CA PHE A 426 -26.73 20.10 22.74
C PHE A 426 -27.71 20.63 21.71
N THR A 427 -28.98 20.21 21.84
CA THR A 427 -30.08 20.68 20.98
C THR A 427 -30.59 22.03 21.49
N ILE A 428 -30.23 23.11 20.78
CA ILE A 428 -30.66 24.49 21.14
C ILE A 428 -32.13 24.68 20.70
N ILE A 429 -32.41 24.40 19.42
CA ILE A 429 -33.76 24.43 18.84
C ILE A 429 -34.08 23.01 18.36
N PRO A 430 -35.11 22.33 18.91
CA PRO A 430 -35.48 21.00 18.49
C PRO A 430 -35.67 20.88 16.99
N LYS A 431 -34.95 19.91 16.37
CA LYS A 431 -34.89 19.62 14.92
C LYS A 431 -34.23 20.68 14.02
N GLU A 432 -33.90 21.88 14.53
CA GLU A 432 -33.38 22.96 13.70
C GLU A 432 -31.90 23.32 14.05
N LEU A 433 -31.55 23.50 15.33
CA LEU A 433 -30.22 23.99 15.72
C LEU A 433 -29.56 23.10 16.77
N ILE A 434 -28.43 22.52 16.42
CA ILE A 434 -27.67 21.65 17.29
C ILE A 434 -26.25 22.23 17.41
N LEU A 435 -25.76 22.37 18.64
CA LEU A 435 -24.37 22.67 18.96
C LEU A 435 -23.66 21.38 19.35
N LYS A 436 -22.52 21.11 18.75
CA LYS A 436 -21.71 19.94 19.06
C LYS A 436 -20.25 20.32 19.29
N ALA A 437 -19.61 19.61 20.22
CA ALA A 437 -18.18 19.69 20.43
C ALA A 437 -17.59 18.29 20.44
N ASP A 438 -16.41 18.11 19.83
CA ASP A 438 -15.67 16.86 19.82
C ASP A 438 -14.28 17.12 20.41
N PHE A 439 -13.95 16.48 21.52
CA PHE A 439 -12.64 16.51 22.16
C PHE A 439 -11.98 15.15 21.98
N SER A 440 -10.74 15.11 21.51
CA SER A 440 -10.02 13.85 21.35
C SER A 440 -8.55 13.96 21.81
N LEU A 441 -8.08 12.84 22.37
CA LEU A 441 -6.69 12.60 22.73
C LEU A 441 -6.27 11.26 22.12
N THR A 442 -5.17 11.28 21.37
CA THR A 442 -4.63 10.07 20.71
C THR A 442 -3.15 9.92 21.06
N PRO A 443 -2.79 9.27 22.18
CA PRO A 443 -1.43 8.86 22.47
C PRO A 443 -1.04 7.65 21.63
N ILE A 444 0.12 7.74 20.96
CA ILE A 444 0.73 6.69 20.16
C ILE A 444 2.15 6.47 20.68
N THR A 445 2.48 5.24 21.03
CA THR A 445 3.84 4.83 21.39
C THR A 445 4.32 3.77 20.41
N TYR A 446 5.47 3.98 19.81
CA TYR A 446 6.17 2.98 19.03
C TYR A 446 7.53 2.68 19.68
N LYS A 447 7.81 1.41 19.89
CA LYS A 447 9.08 0.92 20.40
C LYS A 447 9.65 -0.10 19.43
N ARG A 448 10.94 -0.04 19.16
CA ARG A 448 11.68 -1.02 18.38
C ARG A 448 12.98 -1.34 19.12
N ASP A 449 13.21 -2.62 19.32
CA ASP A 449 14.44 -3.21 19.85
C ASP A 449 15.00 -4.14 18.78
N ALA A 450 16.23 -3.96 18.34
CA ALA A 450 16.85 -4.82 17.35
C ALA A 450 18.23 -5.28 17.82
N THR A 451 18.51 -6.55 17.66
CA THR A 451 19.80 -7.19 17.91
C THR A 451 20.39 -7.69 16.61
N SER A 452 21.68 -7.51 16.42
CA SER A 452 22.43 -7.97 15.24
C SER A 452 23.75 -8.61 15.71
N PRO A 453 23.74 -9.90 16.02
CA PRO A 453 24.95 -10.65 16.40
C PRO A 453 25.98 -10.62 15.29
N ARG A 454 27.24 -10.85 15.64
CA ARG A 454 28.33 -11.08 14.69
C ARG A 454 27.97 -12.25 13.78
N GLN A 455 28.34 -12.12 12.50
CA GLN A 455 28.18 -13.20 11.53
C GLN A 455 29.56 -13.77 11.21
N GLY A 456 29.89 -14.87 11.84
CA GLY A 456 31.11 -15.60 11.56
C GLY A 456 31.01 -16.43 10.29
N ARG A 457 32.11 -16.53 9.56
CA ARG A 457 32.33 -17.51 8.49
C ARG A 457 33.61 -18.24 8.76
N VAL A 458 33.74 -19.45 8.28
CA VAL A 458 35.03 -20.15 8.25
C VAL A 458 35.84 -19.59 7.07
N ASN A 459 37.12 -19.26 7.29
CA ASN A 459 38.00 -18.86 6.20
C ASN A 459 38.26 -20.05 5.26
N ALA A 460 38.91 -19.79 4.11
CA ALA A 460 39.19 -20.83 3.14
C ALA A 460 40.20 -21.86 3.62
N SER A 461 41.02 -21.53 4.62
CA SER A 461 42.02 -22.44 5.26
C SER A 461 41.44 -23.22 6.47
N TRP A 462 40.21 -22.96 6.90
CA TRP A 462 39.48 -23.69 7.98
C TRP A 462 40.07 -23.55 9.40
N GLU A 463 41.07 -22.70 9.56
CA GLU A 463 41.78 -22.58 10.83
C GLU A 463 41.14 -21.60 11.82
N GLU A 464 40.38 -20.61 11.29
CA GLU A 464 39.75 -19.58 12.12
C GLU A 464 38.41 -19.13 11.61
N LEU A 465 37.51 -18.75 12.54
CA LEU A 465 36.28 -18.03 12.26
C LEU A 465 36.59 -16.56 11.89
N GLU A 466 36.48 -16.21 10.64
CA GLU A 466 36.53 -14.82 10.21
C GLU A 466 35.17 -14.13 10.29
N TYR A 467 35.16 -12.90 10.81
CA TYR A 467 33.96 -12.06 10.82
C TYR A 467 34.07 -11.05 9.68
N ARG A 468 33.57 -11.42 8.48
CA ARG A 468 33.75 -10.58 7.28
C ARG A 468 32.66 -9.52 7.09
N TRP A 469 31.44 -9.81 7.48
CA TRP A 469 30.30 -8.97 7.16
C TRP A 469 29.81 -8.11 8.34
N ALA A 470 30.05 -8.53 9.56
CA ALA A 470 29.84 -7.79 10.78
C ALA A 470 30.96 -8.15 11.74
N THR A 471 32.03 -7.35 11.71
CA THR A 471 33.19 -7.50 12.62
C THR A 471 32.79 -7.24 14.07
N GLU A 472 31.73 -6.51 14.29
CA GLU A 472 31.20 -6.14 15.59
C GLU A 472 29.71 -6.56 15.67
N ASN A 473 29.28 -7.04 16.82
CA ASN A 473 27.84 -7.15 17.09
C ASN A 473 27.27 -5.76 17.35
N SER A 474 26.00 -5.58 17.02
CA SER A 474 25.32 -4.31 17.25
C SER A 474 23.87 -4.53 17.66
N GLY A 475 23.32 -3.51 18.27
CA GLY A 475 21.90 -3.47 18.57
C GLY A 475 21.39 -2.05 18.65
N ASP A 476 20.09 -1.87 18.53
CA ASP A 476 19.47 -0.58 18.68
C ASP A 476 18.16 -0.62 19.47
N ILE A 477 17.94 0.43 20.21
CA ILE A 477 16.68 0.71 20.88
C ILE A 477 16.14 2.03 20.34
N SER A 478 14.94 2.01 19.79
CA SER A 478 14.27 3.25 19.42
C SER A 478 12.87 3.34 20.00
N LYS A 479 12.50 4.55 20.41
CA LYS A 479 11.17 4.83 20.95
C LYS A 479 10.67 6.16 20.40
N SER A 480 9.43 6.18 19.90
CA SER A 480 8.73 7.42 19.61
C SER A 480 7.41 7.48 20.38
N ASN A 481 7.08 8.68 20.85
CA ASN A 481 5.77 8.98 21.41
C ASN A 481 5.16 10.13 20.59
N THR A 482 3.88 10.01 20.29
CA THR A 482 3.10 11.04 19.61
C THR A 482 1.82 11.27 20.40
N ASP A 483 1.60 12.48 20.88
CA ASP A 483 0.35 12.87 21.53
C ASP A 483 -0.39 13.85 20.63
N ARG A 484 -1.55 13.44 20.13
CA ARG A 484 -2.44 14.27 19.30
C ARG A 484 -3.63 14.73 20.13
N TYR A 485 -3.88 16.03 20.10
CA TYR A 485 -5.04 16.66 20.70
C TYR A 485 -5.84 17.34 19.60
N ALA A 486 -7.16 17.10 19.55
CA ALA A 486 -8.03 17.81 18.64
C ALA A 486 -9.31 18.27 19.35
N ILE A 487 -9.76 19.48 19.01
CA ILE A 487 -11.01 20.08 19.48
C ILE A 487 -11.74 20.60 18.25
N ASN A 488 -12.97 20.17 18.06
CA ASN A 488 -13.91 20.72 17.08
C ASN A 488 -15.13 21.25 17.83
N ILE A 489 -15.55 22.46 17.55
CA ILE A 489 -16.81 23.01 18.05
C ILE A 489 -17.57 23.57 16.86
N TYR A 490 -18.82 23.12 16.68
CA TYR A 490 -19.61 23.53 15.53
C TYR A 490 -21.11 23.54 15.82
N ALA A 491 -21.81 24.42 15.10
CA ALA A 491 -23.25 24.53 15.13
C ALA A 491 -23.84 24.11 13.78
N ASN A 492 -24.85 23.26 13.81
CA ASN A 492 -25.62 22.82 12.66
C ASN A 492 -27.02 23.41 12.74
N TYR A 493 -27.40 24.18 11.71
CA TYR A 493 -28.76 24.68 11.50
C TYR A 493 -29.39 23.98 10.29
N THR A 494 -30.61 23.49 10.40
CA THR A 494 -31.33 22.87 9.28
C THR A 494 -32.80 23.23 9.39
N LYS A 495 -33.37 23.78 8.30
CA LYS A 495 -34.82 24.15 8.28
C LYS A 495 -35.39 24.07 6.88
N THR A 496 -36.61 23.60 6.77
CA THR A 496 -37.42 23.64 5.54
C THR A 496 -38.39 24.79 5.62
N PHE A 497 -38.33 25.72 4.68
CA PHE A 497 -39.24 26.85 4.54
C PHE A 497 -40.23 26.56 3.41
N ALA A 498 -41.50 26.93 3.62
CA ALA A 498 -42.60 26.79 2.66
C ALA A 498 -42.68 25.39 2.02
N GLU A 499 -42.31 24.34 2.77
CA GLU A 499 -42.26 22.91 2.33
C GLU A 499 -41.47 22.63 1.07
N ALA A 500 -40.69 23.61 0.57
CA ALA A 500 -39.99 23.54 -0.70
C ALA A 500 -38.53 23.95 -0.62
N HIS A 501 -38.15 24.83 0.28
CA HIS A 501 -36.83 25.41 0.40
C HIS A 501 -36.10 24.81 1.60
N ASN A 502 -35.20 23.87 1.36
CA ASN A 502 -34.38 23.27 2.42
C ASN A 502 -33.06 24.05 2.54
N VAL A 503 -32.81 24.59 3.71
CA VAL A 503 -31.58 25.31 4.06
C VAL A 503 -30.86 24.54 5.15
N SER A 504 -29.57 24.31 4.96
CA SER A 504 -28.68 23.78 6.00
C SER A 504 -27.42 24.62 6.05
N ALA A 505 -27.01 24.99 7.24
CA ALA A 505 -25.81 25.78 7.50
C ALA A 505 -24.99 25.15 8.64
N LEU A 506 -23.69 25.18 8.46
CA LEU A 506 -22.73 24.73 9.47
C LEU A 506 -21.67 25.81 9.65
N LEU A 507 -21.33 26.12 10.88
CA LEU A 507 -20.23 26.99 11.23
C LEU A 507 -19.43 26.34 12.37
N GLY A 508 -18.11 26.33 12.25
CA GLY A 508 -17.28 25.66 13.23
C GLY A 508 -15.85 26.17 13.31
N ILE A 509 -15.20 25.78 14.37
CA ILE A 509 -13.78 25.98 14.62
C ILE A 509 -13.10 24.64 14.90
N ASN A 510 -11.86 24.51 14.46
CA ASN A 510 -10.98 23.37 14.72
C ASN A 510 -9.65 23.88 15.31
N GLN A 511 -9.15 23.17 16.32
CA GLN A 511 -7.81 23.38 16.88
C GLN A 511 -7.15 22.04 17.11
N GLU A 512 -5.91 21.91 16.66
CA GLU A 512 -5.15 20.67 16.81
C GLU A 512 -3.73 20.96 17.29
N LYS A 513 -3.17 20.01 18.03
CA LYS A 513 -1.79 19.99 18.45
C LYS A 513 -1.25 18.57 18.37
N ASN A 514 -0.06 18.44 17.80
CA ASN A 514 0.68 17.20 17.73
C ASN A 514 2.04 17.40 18.40
N ASN A 515 2.30 16.68 19.48
CA ASN A 515 3.60 16.61 20.14
C ASN A 515 4.28 15.30 19.73
N TYR A 516 5.51 15.38 19.28
CA TYR A 516 6.31 14.22 18.89
C TYR A 516 7.62 14.22 19.68
N SER A 517 8.00 13.05 20.17
CA SER A 517 9.32 12.80 20.74
C SER A 517 9.87 11.48 20.20
N TYR A 518 11.15 11.48 19.88
CA TYR A 518 11.87 10.31 19.41
C TYR A 518 13.20 10.21 20.14
N SER A 519 13.56 9.01 20.53
CA SER A 519 14.88 8.67 21.08
C SER A 519 15.41 7.42 20.40
N TYR A 520 16.69 7.43 20.11
CA TYR A 520 17.44 6.33 19.51
C TYR A 520 18.72 6.10 20.29
N LEU A 521 19.07 4.85 20.51
CA LEU A 521 20.31 4.41 21.10
C LEU A 521 20.84 3.23 20.28
N GLY A 522 21.98 3.40 19.63
CA GLY A 522 22.72 2.35 18.94
C GLY A 522 23.87 1.87 19.81
N LEU A 523 23.97 0.57 19.99
CA LEU A 523 24.97 -0.13 20.78
C LEU A 523 25.91 -0.90 19.85
N VAL A 524 27.19 -0.91 20.16
CA VAL A 524 28.21 -1.63 19.39
C VAL A 524 29.10 -2.42 20.34
N ASN A 525 29.54 -3.60 19.94
CA ASN A 525 30.37 -4.51 20.74
C ASN A 525 29.76 -4.82 22.11
N MET A 526 28.51 -5.27 22.11
CA MET A 526 27.83 -5.75 23.29
C MET A 526 28.51 -7.05 23.83
N LEU A 527 28.69 -7.18 25.12
CA LEU A 527 29.24 -8.38 25.76
C LEU A 527 28.36 -9.61 25.51
N ASP A 528 27.04 -9.43 25.49
CA ASP A 528 26.07 -10.41 25.01
C ASP A 528 25.31 -9.78 23.83
N PRO A 529 25.40 -10.36 22.61
CA PRO A 529 24.77 -9.78 21.41
C PRO A 529 23.24 -9.76 21.43
N PHE A 530 22.60 -10.39 22.42
CA PHE A 530 21.14 -10.45 22.56
C PHE A 530 20.61 -9.55 23.67
N ILE A 531 21.49 -8.93 24.47
CA ILE A 531 21.13 -8.07 25.60
C ILE A 531 21.39 -6.59 25.25
N LEU A 532 20.34 -5.85 25.00
CA LEU A 532 20.41 -4.42 24.71
C LEU A 532 20.56 -3.61 26.02
N ASN A 533 21.79 -3.58 26.55
CA ASN A 533 22.13 -2.83 27.77
C ASN A 533 23.36 -1.96 27.51
N PRO A 534 23.23 -0.61 27.57
CA PRO A 534 24.35 0.31 27.35
C PRO A 534 25.48 0.19 28.37
N GLY A 535 25.23 -0.43 29.54
CA GLY A 535 26.24 -0.74 30.53
C GLY A 535 27.01 -2.05 30.27
N LEU A 536 26.63 -2.84 29.26
CA LEU A 536 27.24 -4.12 28.87
C LEU A 536 27.82 -4.04 27.46
N VAL A 537 28.63 -3.02 27.19
CA VAL A 537 29.37 -2.84 25.93
C VAL A 537 30.86 -2.74 26.23
N GLU A 538 31.71 -3.22 25.32
CA GLU A 538 33.17 -3.15 25.47
C GLU A 538 33.69 -1.69 25.50
N ASP A 539 33.11 -0.85 24.65
CA ASP A 539 33.48 0.58 24.51
C ASP A 539 32.24 1.45 24.31
N ALA A 540 31.80 2.09 25.38
CA ALA A 540 30.65 2.98 25.36
C ALA A 540 30.81 4.22 24.45
N THR A 541 32.04 4.60 24.07
CA THR A 541 32.29 5.75 23.18
C THR A 541 31.86 5.50 21.75
N LYS A 542 31.74 4.23 21.34
CA LYS A 542 31.21 3.82 20.03
C LYS A 542 29.70 3.86 19.93
N ASN A 543 28.99 3.97 21.04
CA ASN A 543 27.55 4.04 21.06
C ASN A 543 27.05 5.34 20.40
N THR A 544 25.94 5.24 19.68
CA THR A 544 25.35 6.40 19.02
C THR A 544 23.99 6.69 19.66
N SER A 545 23.67 7.96 19.81
CA SER A 545 22.37 8.37 20.32
C SER A 545 21.82 9.58 19.55
N SER A 546 20.51 9.63 19.40
CA SER A 546 19.84 10.80 18.88
C SER A 546 18.50 11.03 19.56
N VAL A 547 18.12 12.28 19.72
CA VAL A 547 16.83 12.70 20.26
C VAL A 547 16.24 13.77 19.35
N SER A 548 14.96 13.63 19.03
CA SER A 548 14.22 14.63 18.26
C SER A 548 12.89 14.92 18.92
N ASN A 549 12.62 16.20 19.20
CA ASN A 549 11.37 16.63 19.80
C ASN A 549 10.82 17.82 19.02
N TYR A 550 9.54 17.76 18.67
CA TYR A 550 8.87 18.89 18.05
C TYR A 550 7.37 18.90 18.37
N ALA A 551 6.76 20.05 18.17
CA ALA A 551 5.31 20.20 18.28
C ALA A 551 4.79 20.99 17.09
N THR A 552 3.69 20.55 16.49
CA THR A 552 3.00 21.27 15.42
C THR A 552 1.57 21.57 15.83
N THR A 553 1.05 22.70 15.34
CA THR A 553 -0.32 23.13 15.60
C THR A 553 -1.01 23.52 14.31
N ALA A 554 -2.31 23.24 14.23
CA ALA A 554 -3.19 23.70 13.17
C ALA A 554 -4.46 24.29 13.77
N ARG A 555 -5.00 25.33 13.13
CA ARG A 555 -6.25 25.98 13.53
C ARG A 555 -7.04 26.33 12.29
N ALA A 556 -8.36 26.18 12.38
CA ALA A 556 -9.24 26.58 11.28
C ALA A 556 -10.56 27.17 11.78
N VAL A 557 -11.14 28.01 10.91
CA VAL A 557 -12.55 28.38 10.95
C VAL A 557 -13.18 27.89 9.65
N PHE A 558 -14.32 27.24 9.74
CA PHE A 558 -14.95 26.66 8.57
C PHE A 558 -16.47 26.85 8.57
N GLY A 559 -17.04 26.98 7.41
CA GLY A 559 -18.48 27.09 7.20
C GLY A 559 -18.94 26.38 5.95
N ARG A 560 -20.15 25.87 6.00
CA ARG A 560 -20.87 25.26 4.88
C ARG A 560 -22.27 25.83 4.80
N ALA A 561 -22.73 26.17 3.63
CA ALA A 561 -24.11 26.55 3.35
C ALA A 561 -24.65 25.65 2.24
N MET A 562 -25.75 24.99 2.49
CA MET A 562 -26.45 24.14 1.52
C MET A 562 -27.89 24.67 1.33
N TYR A 563 -28.30 24.68 0.09
CA TYR A 563 -29.67 25.03 -0.28
C TYR A 563 -30.17 24.05 -1.32
N ASP A 564 -31.35 23.52 -1.12
CA ASP A 564 -32.06 22.78 -2.16
C ASP A 564 -33.50 23.28 -2.31
N TYR A 565 -33.97 23.33 -3.56
CA TYR A 565 -35.34 23.62 -3.89
C TYR A 565 -36.06 22.33 -4.29
N LYS A 566 -37.03 21.89 -3.46
CA LYS A 566 -37.78 20.64 -3.66
C LYS A 566 -36.94 19.41 -3.94
N SER A 567 -35.71 19.37 -3.41
CA SER A 567 -34.70 18.34 -3.72
C SER A 567 -34.43 18.16 -5.21
N ARG A 568 -34.64 19.19 -6.07
CA ARG A 568 -34.38 19.19 -7.50
C ARG A 568 -33.09 19.90 -7.86
N TYR A 569 -32.96 21.15 -7.38
CA TYR A 569 -31.80 22.01 -7.59
C TYR A 569 -31.04 22.09 -6.29
N LEU A 570 -29.82 21.64 -6.30
CA LEU A 570 -28.98 21.47 -5.13
C LEU A 570 -27.77 22.40 -5.26
N PHE A 571 -27.49 23.20 -4.25
CA PHE A 571 -26.33 24.10 -4.19
C PHE A 571 -25.62 23.91 -2.86
N GLU A 572 -24.29 23.91 -2.90
CA GLU A 572 -23.42 23.83 -1.73
C GLU A 572 -22.25 24.80 -1.91
N PHE A 573 -21.99 25.54 -0.86
CA PHE A 573 -20.84 26.44 -0.74
C PHE A 573 -20.10 26.16 0.57
N ASP A 574 -18.82 25.87 0.47
CA ASP A 574 -17.94 25.74 1.62
C ASP A 574 -16.86 26.82 1.61
N LEU A 575 -16.55 27.34 2.78
CA LEU A 575 -15.44 28.26 2.99
C LEU A 575 -14.63 27.82 4.20
N ARG A 576 -13.31 27.74 4.02
CA ARG A 576 -12.43 27.39 5.11
C ARG A 576 -11.21 28.31 5.16
N TYR A 577 -10.85 28.75 6.36
CA TYR A 577 -9.68 29.56 6.67
C TYR A 577 -8.77 28.76 7.57
N ASP A 578 -7.69 28.20 6.99
CA ASP A 578 -6.76 27.30 7.65
C ASP A 578 -5.43 27.97 7.99
N GLY A 579 -4.88 27.65 9.15
CA GLY A 579 -3.55 28.08 9.58
C GLY A 579 -2.72 26.92 10.14
N SER A 580 -1.42 26.90 9.83
CA SER A 580 -0.47 25.89 10.31
C SER A 580 0.83 26.51 10.80
N SER A 581 1.35 26.01 11.93
CA SER A 581 2.64 26.43 12.47
C SER A 581 3.84 26.08 11.57
N LYS A 582 3.66 25.19 10.59
CA LYS A 582 4.69 24.78 9.63
C LYS A 582 5.08 25.88 8.63
N PHE A 583 4.34 27.00 8.61
CA PHE A 583 4.60 28.13 7.73
C PHE A 583 5.05 29.38 8.50
N PRO A 584 5.80 30.30 7.87
CA PRO A 584 6.17 31.58 8.43
C PRO A 584 4.91 32.40 8.77
N LYS A 585 5.04 33.34 9.72
CA LYS A 585 3.89 34.12 10.22
C LYS A 585 3.11 34.84 9.12
N SER A 586 3.80 35.34 8.08
CA SER A 586 3.19 36.04 6.93
C SER A 586 2.28 35.15 6.09
N ASN A 587 2.61 33.86 5.92
CA ASN A 587 1.93 32.95 5.00
C ASN A 587 1.23 31.79 5.73
N ARG A 588 1.04 31.94 7.05
CA ARG A 588 0.51 30.91 7.95
C ARG A 588 -0.94 30.55 7.65
N PHE A 589 -1.75 31.54 7.29
CA PHE A 589 -3.19 31.39 7.07
C PHE A 589 -3.56 31.56 5.61
N GLN A 590 -4.47 30.69 5.09
CA GLN A 590 -4.98 30.74 3.74
C GLN A 590 -6.47 30.37 3.70
N THR A 591 -7.18 30.92 2.68
CA THR A 591 -8.61 30.72 2.47
C THR A 591 -8.86 29.79 1.30
N TYR A 592 -9.77 28.84 1.46
CA TYR A 592 -10.10 27.84 0.47
C TYR A 592 -11.63 27.76 0.24
N PRO A 593 -12.12 28.33 -0.90
CA PRO A 593 -13.53 28.24 -1.27
C PRO A 593 -13.81 26.98 -2.11
N THR A 594 -15.04 26.48 -1.98
CA THR A 594 -15.53 25.34 -2.74
C THR A 594 -17.00 25.55 -3.11
N PHE A 595 -17.37 25.17 -4.32
CA PHE A 595 -18.74 25.27 -4.85
C PHE A 595 -19.16 23.93 -5.45
N SER A 596 -20.41 23.52 -5.23
CA SER A 596 -20.99 22.42 -5.99
C SER A 596 -22.45 22.65 -6.30
N PHE A 597 -22.88 22.03 -7.40
CA PHE A 597 -24.23 22.11 -7.93
C PHE A 597 -24.73 20.72 -8.32
N GLY A 598 -26.00 20.47 -8.11
CA GLY A 598 -26.70 19.27 -8.57
C GLY A 598 -28.08 19.59 -9.13
N TRP A 599 -28.42 18.88 -10.21
CA TRP A 599 -29.75 18.95 -10.79
C TRP A 599 -30.33 17.54 -10.92
N ARG A 600 -31.41 17.27 -10.19
CA ARG A 600 -32.15 16.01 -10.28
C ARG A 600 -33.20 16.12 -11.40
N ILE A 601 -32.77 15.82 -12.63
CA ILE A 601 -33.56 15.93 -13.84
C ILE A 601 -34.80 15.03 -13.76
N SER A 602 -34.70 13.85 -13.19
CA SER A 602 -35.82 12.90 -13.02
C SER A 602 -36.97 13.46 -12.23
N GLU A 603 -36.78 14.51 -11.41
CA GLU A 603 -37.80 15.14 -10.61
C GLU A 603 -38.57 16.23 -11.39
N GLU A 604 -38.15 16.53 -12.62
CA GLU A 604 -38.82 17.50 -13.47
C GLU A 604 -40.11 16.96 -14.08
N ASN A 605 -41.08 17.85 -14.28
CA ASN A 605 -42.40 17.46 -14.79
C ASN A 605 -42.34 16.84 -16.20
N PHE A 606 -41.41 17.26 -17.04
CA PHE A 606 -41.20 16.72 -18.40
C PHE A 606 -40.66 15.27 -18.38
N MET A 607 -40.10 14.81 -17.25
CA MET A 607 -39.62 13.45 -17.06
C MET A 607 -40.65 12.48 -16.45
N ASN A 608 -41.87 12.91 -16.20
CA ASN A 608 -42.88 12.04 -15.59
C ASN A 608 -43.14 10.76 -16.39
N SER A 609 -43.04 10.78 -17.71
CA SER A 609 -43.21 9.60 -18.58
C SER A 609 -42.08 8.56 -18.45
N THR A 610 -40.93 8.94 -17.91
CA THR A 610 -39.79 8.02 -17.74
C THR A 610 -39.76 7.31 -16.37
N ARG A 611 -40.60 7.70 -15.41
CA ARG A 611 -40.60 7.20 -14.03
C ARG A 611 -40.83 5.68 -13.89
N GLU A 612 -41.37 5.03 -14.90
CA GLU A 612 -41.55 3.57 -14.88
C GLU A 612 -40.25 2.80 -14.97
N TRP A 613 -39.22 3.39 -15.61
CA TRP A 613 -37.93 2.75 -15.84
C TRP A 613 -36.71 3.56 -15.35
N LEU A 614 -36.83 4.87 -15.17
CA LEU A 614 -35.78 5.79 -14.67
C LEU A 614 -36.20 6.33 -13.30
N ASP A 615 -35.64 5.78 -12.22
CA ASP A 615 -35.98 6.14 -10.85
C ASP A 615 -35.27 7.43 -10.41
N ASN A 616 -34.01 7.64 -10.85
CA ASN A 616 -33.29 8.86 -10.56
C ASN A 616 -32.27 9.15 -11.67
N MET A 617 -32.21 10.41 -12.08
CA MET A 617 -31.17 10.97 -12.93
C MET A 617 -30.73 12.30 -12.34
N LYS A 618 -29.45 12.36 -11.94
CA LYS A 618 -28.85 13.58 -11.40
C LYS A 618 -27.57 13.91 -12.12
N ILE A 619 -27.43 15.15 -12.55
CA ILE A 619 -26.17 15.74 -13.04
C ILE A 619 -25.60 16.58 -11.92
N ARG A 620 -24.29 16.53 -11.71
CA ARG A 620 -23.60 17.29 -10.68
C ARG A 620 -22.27 17.82 -11.17
N GLY A 621 -21.88 18.97 -10.65
CA GLY A 621 -20.61 19.61 -10.91
C GLY A 621 -20.03 20.19 -9.63
N SER A 622 -18.72 20.08 -9.45
CA SER A 622 -18.03 20.70 -8.32
C SER A 622 -16.71 21.34 -8.76
N TRP A 623 -16.36 22.42 -8.09
CA TRP A 623 -15.09 23.10 -8.19
C TRP A 623 -14.65 23.54 -6.80
N GLY A 624 -13.35 23.40 -6.49
CA GLY A 624 -12.84 23.88 -5.21
C GLY A 624 -11.33 23.82 -5.10
N GLU A 625 -10.83 24.55 -4.11
CA GLU A 625 -9.42 24.67 -3.80
C GLU A 625 -9.16 24.12 -2.39
N LEU A 626 -8.04 23.42 -2.23
CA LEU A 626 -7.53 22.92 -0.96
C LEU A 626 -6.02 23.18 -0.88
N GLY A 627 -5.51 23.47 0.31
CA GLY A 627 -4.07 23.62 0.54
C GLY A 627 -3.44 22.31 1.01
N SER A 628 -2.15 22.13 0.71
CA SER A 628 -1.34 21.05 1.26
C SER A 628 -0.18 21.60 2.09
N GLN A 629 0.17 20.91 3.17
CA GLN A 629 1.28 21.30 4.04
C GLN A 629 2.57 20.59 3.60
N PRO A 630 3.75 21.20 3.85
CA PRO A 630 5.03 20.55 3.58
C PRO A 630 5.21 19.29 4.43
N SER A 631 5.99 18.33 3.91
CA SER A 631 6.29 17.07 4.60
C SER A 631 7.25 17.24 5.78
N GLY A 632 8.09 18.28 5.77
CA GLY A 632 9.05 18.59 6.85
C GLY A 632 8.46 19.41 7.98
N GLU A 633 9.20 19.48 9.10
CA GLU A 633 8.86 20.34 10.23
C GLU A 633 9.62 21.65 10.12
N TYR A 634 8.88 22.76 10.07
CA TYR A 634 9.41 24.13 10.02
C TYR A 634 10.45 24.38 8.90
N PRO A 635 10.20 24.02 7.63
CA PRO A 635 11.17 24.10 6.53
C PRO A 635 11.58 25.54 6.16
N TYR A 636 10.95 26.54 6.77
CA TYR A 636 11.28 27.97 6.62
C TYR A 636 12.33 28.47 7.63
N GLN A 637 12.78 27.61 8.55
CA GLN A 637 13.79 27.94 9.55
C GLN A 637 15.16 27.42 9.14
N SER A 638 16.18 28.27 9.24
CA SER A 638 17.57 27.87 9.10
C SER A 638 18.03 27.12 10.34
N MET A 639 18.63 25.95 10.16
CA MET A 639 19.14 25.13 11.25
C MET A 639 20.62 24.82 11.03
N PHE A 640 21.43 24.94 12.07
CA PHE A 640 22.81 24.50 12.04
C PHE A 640 22.86 22.97 11.97
N GLY A 641 23.67 22.46 11.04
CA GLY A 641 24.03 21.06 10.97
C GLY A 641 25.19 20.71 11.91
N ARG A 642 25.27 19.42 12.24
CA ARG A 642 26.41 18.84 12.92
C ARG A 642 27.00 17.76 12.04
N GLU A 643 28.30 17.85 11.73
CA GLU A 643 29.00 16.87 10.90
C GLU A 643 30.37 16.57 11.48
N ASN A 644 30.95 15.43 11.11
CA ASN A 644 32.33 15.12 11.48
C ASN A 644 33.27 16.08 10.78
N ALA A 645 34.03 16.85 11.56
CA ALA A 645 35.05 17.73 11.03
C ALA A 645 36.22 16.88 10.52
N ASN A 646 36.52 16.98 9.22
CA ASN A 646 37.61 16.25 8.59
C ASN A 646 38.93 17.06 8.60
N PHE A 647 39.24 17.74 9.73
CA PHE A 647 40.54 18.43 9.88
C PHE A 647 41.19 18.06 11.21
N TYR A 648 42.49 18.20 11.21
CA TYR A 648 43.36 18.01 12.38
C TYR A 648 43.68 19.36 12.98
N PHE A 649 43.59 19.47 14.31
CA PHE A 649 44.02 20.61 15.05
C PHE A 649 44.93 20.14 16.18
N ASP A 650 46.14 20.72 16.26
CA ASP A 650 47.18 20.34 17.23
C ASP A 650 47.52 18.84 17.26
N GLY A 651 47.56 18.21 16.08
CA GLY A 651 47.84 16.78 15.89
C GLY A 651 46.67 15.82 16.20
N GLU A 652 45.55 16.31 16.69
CA GLU A 652 44.34 15.52 16.94
C GLU A 652 43.26 15.77 15.89
N ARG A 653 42.54 14.72 15.51
CA ARG A 653 41.43 14.86 14.60
C ARG A 653 40.22 15.47 15.34
N PHE A 654 39.80 16.62 14.85
CA PHE A 654 38.59 17.25 15.38
C PHE A 654 37.35 16.40 15.06
N GLY A 655 36.69 15.90 16.08
CA GLY A 655 35.64 14.89 15.90
C GLY A 655 34.32 15.44 15.34
N VAL A 656 33.95 16.68 15.69
CA VAL A 656 32.64 17.23 15.32
C VAL A 656 32.76 18.72 15.03
N GLY A 657 32.24 19.14 13.89
CA GLY A 657 32.10 20.52 13.47
C GLY A 657 30.64 20.96 13.42
N ILE A 658 30.42 22.27 13.51
CA ILE A 658 29.11 22.88 13.22
C ILE A 658 29.14 23.34 11.77
N MET A 659 28.22 22.79 10.96
CA MET A 659 28.03 23.22 9.59
C MET A 659 27.29 24.55 9.51
N PRO A 660 27.52 25.36 8.48
CA PRO A 660 26.69 26.52 8.22
C PRO A 660 25.20 26.17 8.22
N PRO A 661 24.33 27.09 8.66
CA PRO A 661 22.91 26.80 8.66
C PRO A 661 22.40 26.58 7.25
N SER A 662 21.45 25.65 7.10
CA SER A 662 20.77 25.43 5.82
C SER A 662 20.14 26.73 5.31
N ILE A 663 20.20 26.96 4.00
CA ILE A 663 19.54 28.11 3.38
C ILE A 663 18.03 27.83 3.44
N ALA A 664 17.31 28.69 4.17
CA ALA A 664 15.85 28.57 4.31
C ALA A 664 15.14 29.68 3.55
N ASN A 665 13.95 29.37 3.00
CA ASN A 665 13.09 30.33 2.33
C ASN A 665 12.03 30.88 3.31
N PRO A 666 12.13 32.16 3.75
CA PRO A 666 11.16 32.74 4.66
C PRO A 666 9.80 33.05 4.02
N PHE A 667 9.67 32.88 2.70
CA PHE A 667 8.45 33.15 1.93
C PHE A 667 7.67 31.89 1.55
N LEU A 668 8.04 30.74 2.08
CA LEU A 668 7.32 29.49 1.82
C LEU A 668 5.82 29.64 2.07
N THR A 669 5.03 29.15 1.12
CA THR A 669 3.57 29.14 1.18
C THR A 669 3.00 27.76 0.91
N TRP A 670 1.69 27.64 1.00
CA TRP A 670 0.94 26.42 0.81
C TRP A 670 1.01 25.93 -0.63
N GLU A 671 1.16 24.63 -0.81
CA GLU A 671 0.81 23.98 -2.09
C GLU A 671 -0.71 24.06 -2.26
N LYS A 672 -1.19 24.29 -3.50
CA LYS A 672 -2.60 24.43 -3.80
C LYS A 672 -3.07 23.33 -4.76
N ALA A 673 -4.10 22.60 -4.37
CA ALA A 673 -4.80 21.66 -5.26
C ALA A 673 -6.16 22.20 -5.63
N THR A 674 -6.35 22.49 -6.92
CA THR A 674 -7.63 22.86 -7.51
C THR A 674 -8.24 21.62 -8.14
N SER A 675 -9.48 21.28 -7.77
CA SER A 675 -10.20 20.11 -8.29
C SER A 675 -11.49 20.55 -8.99
N THR A 676 -11.71 20.04 -10.20
CA THR A 676 -12.97 20.18 -10.94
C THR A 676 -13.51 18.79 -11.22
N ASN A 677 -14.77 18.55 -10.93
CA ASN A 677 -15.44 17.26 -11.15
C ASN A 677 -16.81 17.49 -11.82
N PHE A 678 -17.13 16.63 -12.79
CA PHE A 678 -18.44 16.52 -13.39
C PHE A 678 -18.93 15.09 -13.27
N GLY A 679 -20.15 14.87 -12.80
CA GLY A 679 -20.70 13.55 -12.55
C GLY A 679 -22.15 13.39 -12.98
N VAL A 680 -22.51 12.14 -13.30
CA VAL A 680 -23.87 11.73 -13.60
C VAL A 680 -24.20 10.49 -12.78
N ASP A 681 -25.30 10.57 -12.00
CA ASP A 681 -25.82 9.46 -11.21
C ASP A 681 -27.16 9.01 -11.79
N LEU A 682 -27.28 7.71 -12.09
CA LEU A 682 -28.42 7.10 -12.76
C LEU A 682 -28.91 5.90 -11.95
N ILE A 683 -30.23 5.82 -11.71
CA ILE A 683 -30.87 4.68 -11.09
C ILE A 683 -32.05 4.26 -11.98
N PHE A 684 -32.11 2.98 -12.35
CA PHE A 684 -33.13 2.44 -13.24
C PHE A 684 -33.83 1.22 -12.65
N LEU A 685 -35.01 0.92 -13.25
CA LEU A 685 -35.74 -0.35 -13.10
C LEU A 685 -36.10 -0.68 -11.64
N ARG A 686 -36.59 0.32 -10.90
CA ARG A 686 -36.96 0.19 -9.47
C ARG A 686 -35.74 -0.20 -8.64
N ASN A 687 -34.68 0.61 -8.74
CA ASN A 687 -33.41 0.43 -8.03
C ASN A 687 -32.63 -0.86 -8.34
N ARG A 688 -32.89 -1.53 -9.49
CA ARG A 688 -32.12 -2.72 -9.89
C ARG A 688 -30.76 -2.36 -10.48
N LEU A 689 -30.69 -1.28 -11.26
CA LEU A 689 -29.46 -0.82 -11.90
C LEU A 689 -29.10 0.57 -11.37
N ASP A 690 -27.92 0.69 -10.78
CA ASP A 690 -27.29 1.93 -10.29
C ASP A 690 -26.00 2.17 -11.09
N ALA A 691 -25.87 3.30 -11.75
CA ALA A 691 -24.71 3.67 -12.52
C ALA A 691 -24.24 5.09 -12.17
N THR A 692 -22.93 5.23 -11.92
CA THR A 692 -22.29 6.52 -11.64
C THR A 692 -21.09 6.71 -12.58
N ILE A 693 -21.00 7.88 -13.20
CA ILE A 693 -19.91 8.28 -14.08
C ILE A 693 -19.35 9.60 -13.55
N ASP A 694 -18.04 9.67 -13.37
CA ASP A 694 -17.32 10.90 -12.99
C ASP A 694 -16.19 11.17 -13.98
N ILE A 695 -16.01 12.45 -14.33
CA ILE A 695 -14.86 12.96 -15.09
C ILE A 695 -14.26 14.10 -14.26
N TYR A 696 -12.94 14.07 -14.06
CA TYR A 696 -12.29 15.02 -13.18
C TYR A 696 -10.94 15.53 -13.69
N GLU A 697 -10.59 16.73 -13.26
CA GLU A 697 -9.24 17.27 -13.32
C GLU A 697 -8.82 17.75 -11.93
N ARG A 698 -7.59 17.39 -11.52
CA ARG A 698 -6.91 17.93 -10.34
C ARG A 698 -5.61 18.58 -10.79
N LYS A 699 -5.42 19.85 -10.47
CA LYS A 699 -4.19 20.59 -10.68
C LYS A 699 -3.57 20.92 -9.34
N THR A 700 -2.37 20.39 -9.05
CA THR A 700 -1.57 20.78 -7.89
C THR A 700 -0.54 21.80 -8.36
N SER A 701 -0.58 23.01 -7.80
CA SER A 701 0.33 24.11 -8.09
C SER A 701 1.12 24.51 -6.85
N ASP A 702 2.14 25.32 -7.04
CA ASP A 702 3.00 25.80 -5.99
C ASP A 702 3.66 24.66 -5.18
N ILE A 703 3.92 23.53 -5.86
CA ILE A 703 4.57 22.35 -5.26
C ILE A 703 5.96 22.77 -4.80
N LEU A 704 6.33 22.34 -3.58
CA LEU A 704 7.61 22.63 -2.96
C LEU A 704 8.71 21.76 -3.59
N LEU A 705 9.59 22.40 -4.36
CA LEU A 705 10.75 21.78 -4.99
C LEU A 705 11.99 22.60 -4.61
N PRO A 706 13.21 22.03 -4.63
CA PRO A 706 14.43 22.84 -4.54
C PRO A 706 14.45 23.90 -5.65
N GLY A 707 14.99 25.04 -5.36
CA GLY A 707 15.15 26.11 -6.35
C GLY A 707 16.01 25.60 -7.51
N GLY A 708 15.52 25.79 -8.75
CA GLY A 708 16.23 25.38 -9.99
C GLY A 708 17.41 26.29 -10.34
N LYS A 709 17.65 27.35 -9.58
CA LYS A 709 18.78 28.25 -9.78
C LYS A 709 20.05 27.59 -9.29
N GLU A 710 21.10 27.60 -10.13
CA GLU A 710 22.42 27.24 -9.70
C GLU A 710 22.91 28.27 -8.69
N TYR A 711 22.93 27.88 -7.42
CA TYR A 711 23.55 28.69 -6.37
C TYR A 711 25.06 28.51 -6.44
N PRO A 712 25.83 29.61 -6.34
CA PRO A 712 27.29 29.49 -6.32
C PRO A 712 27.76 28.57 -5.18
N ALA A 713 28.66 27.65 -5.47
CA ALA A 713 29.20 26.67 -4.50
C ALA A 713 29.81 27.34 -3.24
N ILE A 714 30.21 28.61 -3.35
CA ILE A 714 30.75 29.43 -2.25
C ILE A 714 29.72 29.66 -1.13
N LEU A 715 28.42 29.49 -1.39
CA LEU A 715 27.36 29.59 -0.38
C LEU A 715 27.37 28.42 0.60
N GLY A 716 28.05 27.31 0.24
CA GLY A 716 28.28 26.16 1.12
C GLY A 716 27.01 25.45 1.62
N GLY A 717 25.91 25.54 0.90
CA GLY A 717 24.64 24.89 1.30
C GLY A 717 23.76 24.53 0.10
N ASP A 718 22.83 23.60 0.31
CA ASP A 718 21.85 23.20 -0.67
C ASP A 718 20.87 24.33 -1.02
N PRO A 719 20.32 24.37 -2.26
CA PRO A 719 19.27 25.31 -2.64
C PRO A 719 18.05 25.22 -1.71
N PRO A 720 17.47 26.37 -1.31
CA PRO A 720 16.26 26.36 -0.50
C PRO A 720 15.07 25.82 -1.30
N PHE A 721 14.08 25.30 -0.60
CA PHE A 721 12.81 24.94 -1.21
C PHE A 721 12.05 26.17 -1.68
N GLU A 722 11.47 26.09 -2.87
CA GLU A 722 10.64 27.12 -3.48
C GLU A 722 9.28 26.56 -3.92
N ASN A 723 8.25 27.41 -3.92
CA ASN A 723 6.94 27.08 -4.46
C ASN A 723 6.94 27.29 -5.99
N GLY A 724 6.93 26.22 -6.80
CA GLY A 724 7.07 26.39 -8.23
C GLY A 724 6.62 25.25 -9.14
N GLY A 725 6.54 24.02 -8.64
CA GLY A 725 6.12 22.85 -9.41
C GLY A 725 4.62 22.84 -9.72
N VAL A 726 4.23 22.29 -10.88
CA VAL A 726 2.82 22.10 -11.26
C VAL A 726 2.60 20.71 -11.85
N LEU A 727 1.72 19.95 -11.21
CA LEU A 727 1.24 18.64 -11.66
C LEU A 727 -0.24 18.72 -12.03
N ARG A 728 -0.63 18.17 -13.19
CA ARG A 728 -2.01 18.07 -13.64
C ARG A 728 -2.40 16.61 -13.80
N ASN A 729 -3.48 16.20 -13.15
CA ASN A 729 -4.03 14.84 -13.21
C ASN A 729 -5.46 14.88 -13.72
N ARG A 730 -5.76 14.17 -14.82
CA ARG A 730 -7.08 14.03 -15.44
C ARG A 730 -7.48 12.57 -15.45
N GLY A 731 -8.72 12.29 -15.10
CA GLY A 731 -9.22 10.93 -15.08
C GLY A 731 -10.72 10.82 -15.19
N TRP A 732 -11.18 9.57 -15.26
CA TRP A 732 -12.58 9.23 -15.26
C TRP A 732 -12.84 7.96 -14.44
N GLU A 733 -14.05 7.82 -13.93
CA GLU A 733 -14.50 6.72 -13.12
C GLU A 733 -15.88 6.27 -13.59
N LEU A 734 -16.11 4.95 -13.67
CA LEU A 734 -17.40 4.35 -13.94
C LEU A 734 -17.67 3.29 -12.87
N GLN A 735 -18.85 3.32 -12.28
CA GLN A 735 -19.36 2.26 -11.42
C GLN A 735 -20.75 1.86 -11.91
N VAL A 736 -20.99 0.56 -12.07
CA VAL A 736 -22.29 0.00 -12.42
C VAL A 736 -22.60 -1.12 -11.45
N LYS A 737 -23.79 -1.11 -10.85
CA LYS A 737 -24.27 -2.14 -9.93
C LYS A 737 -25.63 -2.65 -10.38
N TRP A 738 -25.73 -3.92 -10.61
CA TRP A 738 -27.00 -4.62 -10.85
C TRP A 738 -27.36 -5.47 -9.63
N ARG A 739 -28.61 -5.47 -9.24
CA ARG A 739 -29.15 -6.32 -8.19
C ARG A 739 -30.56 -6.75 -8.52
N ASP A 740 -30.86 -8.01 -8.27
CA ASP A 740 -32.20 -8.55 -8.52
C ASP A 740 -32.48 -9.76 -7.62
N LYS A 741 -33.77 -10.11 -7.53
CA LYS A 741 -34.25 -11.30 -6.83
C LYS A 741 -35.19 -12.08 -7.74
N LEU A 742 -34.83 -13.29 -8.07
CA LEU A 742 -35.62 -14.18 -8.92
C LEU A 742 -36.80 -14.76 -8.16
N ALA A 743 -37.85 -15.18 -8.87
CA ALA A 743 -39.06 -15.80 -8.31
C ALA A 743 -38.76 -17.06 -7.48
N CYS A 744 -37.69 -17.80 -7.79
CA CYS A 744 -37.24 -18.97 -7.01
C CYS A 744 -36.63 -18.59 -5.64
N GLY A 745 -36.46 -17.29 -5.33
CA GLY A 745 -35.90 -16.78 -4.09
C GLY A 745 -34.38 -16.55 -4.11
N LEU A 746 -33.71 -16.75 -5.26
CA LEU A 746 -32.31 -16.41 -5.44
C LEU A 746 -32.16 -14.89 -5.55
N SER A 747 -31.45 -14.25 -4.61
CA SER A 747 -31.00 -12.87 -4.72
C SER A 747 -29.58 -12.85 -5.25
N TYR A 748 -29.28 -11.97 -6.22
CA TYR A 748 -27.94 -11.82 -6.77
C TYR A 748 -27.62 -10.35 -7.06
N ASN A 749 -26.33 -10.05 -7.07
CA ASN A 749 -25.81 -8.74 -7.45
C ASN A 749 -24.53 -8.88 -8.25
N VAL A 750 -24.35 -7.98 -9.20
CA VAL A 750 -23.13 -7.84 -9.99
C VAL A 750 -22.71 -6.38 -9.97
N GLY A 751 -21.49 -6.09 -9.55
CA GLY A 751 -20.89 -4.75 -9.53
C GLY A 751 -19.67 -4.69 -10.42
N LEU A 752 -19.60 -3.70 -11.31
CA LEU A 752 -18.45 -3.35 -12.12
C LEU A 752 -17.94 -1.98 -11.69
N SER A 753 -16.65 -1.86 -11.44
CA SER A 753 -15.96 -0.59 -11.24
C SER A 753 -14.76 -0.52 -12.18
N ILE A 754 -14.60 0.59 -12.88
CA ILE A 754 -13.44 0.87 -13.73
C ILE A 754 -13.04 2.32 -13.59
N SER A 755 -11.74 2.59 -13.56
CA SER A 755 -11.19 3.94 -13.48
C SER A 755 -9.86 4.04 -14.23
N ASP A 756 -9.58 5.24 -14.71
CA ASP A 756 -8.34 5.55 -15.39
C ASP A 756 -7.93 7.00 -15.17
N TYR A 757 -6.61 7.27 -15.16
CA TYR A 757 -6.09 8.62 -15.07
C TYR A 757 -4.77 8.79 -15.85
N LYS A 758 -4.49 10.05 -16.24
CA LYS A 758 -3.20 10.48 -16.78
C LYS A 758 -2.71 11.69 -15.98
N ALA A 759 -1.50 11.61 -15.48
CA ALA A 759 -0.86 12.70 -14.76
C ALA A 759 0.32 13.23 -15.57
N LYS A 760 0.44 14.57 -15.66
CA LYS A 760 1.49 15.25 -16.41
C LYS A 760 2.09 16.38 -15.57
N ILE A 761 3.43 16.43 -15.52
CA ILE A 761 4.15 17.56 -14.94
C ILE A 761 4.13 18.69 -15.96
N THR A 762 3.54 19.82 -15.61
CA THR A 762 3.43 20.97 -16.53
C THR A 762 4.45 22.06 -16.24
N LYS A 763 5.00 22.10 -15.02
CA LYS A 763 6.10 22.98 -14.63
C LYS A 763 6.97 22.28 -13.60
N ASP A 764 8.28 22.30 -13.79
CA ASP A 764 9.28 21.78 -12.88
C ASP A 764 10.52 22.71 -12.91
N PRO A 765 10.63 23.63 -11.96
CA PRO A 765 11.77 24.54 -11.91
C PRO A 765 13.06 23.85 -11.41
N SER A 766 13.00 22.67 -10.80
CA SER A 766 14.18 21.97 -10.29
C SER A 766 15.00 21.30 -11.40
N ASN A 767 14.44 21.13 -12.60
CA ASN A 767 15.08 20.49 -13.74
C ASN A 767 14.80 21.25 -15.05
N GLU A 768 15.40 22.43 -15.18
CA GLU A 768 15.25 23.28 -16.37
C GLU A 768 15.90 22.66 -17.62
N LYS A 769 17.00 21.92 -17.45
CA LYS A 769 17.69 21.19 -18.53
C LYS A 769 16.91 19.99 -19.04
N LYS A 770 15.84 19.59 -18.33
CA LYS A 770 15.06 18.38 -18.58
C LYS A 770 15.93 17.14 -18.68
N THR A 771 16.83 16.99 -17.73
CA THR A 771 17.66 15.78 -17.58
C THR A 771 16.75 14.58 -17.34
N ILE A 772 16.94 13.51 -18.13
CA ILE A 772 16.27 12.22 -17.98
C ILE A 772 17.14 11.25 -17.19
N GLY A 773 16.53 10.29 -16.53
CA GLY A 773 17.22 9.28 -15.74
C GLY A 773 16.46 8.92 -14.47
N ASP A 774 17.00 7.99 -13.71
CA ASP A 774 16.34 7.46 -12.53
C ASP A 774 16.10 8.53 -11.46
N GLY A 775 14.83 8.79 -11.17
CA GLY A 775 14.41 9.76 -10.17
C GLY A 775 14.39 11.23 -10.63
N ASN A 776 14.56 11.53 -11.90
CA ASN A 776 14.42 12.88 -12.43
C ASN A 776 12.99 13.12 -12.93
N THR A 777 12.43 14.27 -12.55
CA THR A 777 11.18 14.80 -13.11
C THR A 777 11.49 16.00 -14.01
N TYR A 778 10.65 16.28 -15.01
CA TYR A 778 10.82 17.42 -15.89
C TYR A 778 9.48 17.97 -16.43
N ALA A 779 9.45 19.23 -16.81
CA ALA A 779 8.28 19.85 -17.41
C ALA A 779 7.94 19.23 -18.77
N GLY A 780 6.75 18.64 -18.90
CA GLY A 780 6.28 17.91 -20.08
C GLY A 780 6.17 16.39 -19.85
N MET A 781 6.77 15.85 -18.80
CA MET A 781 6.78 14.44 -18.47
C MET A 781 5.37 13.91 -18.17
N ASN A 782 4.97 12.79 -18.79
CA ASN A 782 3.85 12.01 -18.28
C ASN A 782 4.35 11.10 -17.17
N VAL A 783 3.66 11.08 -16.05
CA VAL A 783 4.04 10.26 -14.90
C VAL A 783 4.14 8.81 -15.30
N GLY A 784 5.25 8.17 -14.90
CA GLY A 784 5.51 6.76 -15.17
C GLY A 784 6.16 6.48 -16.53
N GLU A 785 6.60 7.48 -17.30
CA GLU A 785 7.38 7.26 -18.54
C GLU A 785 8.63 6.42 -18.25
N ILE A 786 8.85 5.43 -19.10
CA ILE A 786 10.05 4.59 -19.08
C ILE A 786 10.91 4.97 -20.28
N TRP A 787 12.07 5.57 -20.01
CA TRP A 787 13.08 5.86 -21.00
C TRP A 787 14.01 4.66 -21.17
N GLY A 788 14.27 4.25 -22.40
CA GLY A 788 15.13 3.10 -22.67
C GLY A 788 15.54 3.01 -24.11
N TYR A 789 16.40 2.04 -24.38
CA TYR A 789 16.87 1.73 -25.73
C TYR A 789 15.85 0.88 -26.49
N GLU A 790 15.85 0.98 -27.80
CA GLU A 790 15.05 0.10 -28.66
C GLU A 790 15.87 -1.14 -29.00
N THR A 791 15.44 -2.31 -28.52
CA THR A 791 16.12 -3.58 -28.79
C THR A 791 15.89 -4.00 -30.24
N GLY A 792 16.96 -4.23 -31.00
CA GLY A 792 16.88 -4.70 -32.35
C GLY A 792 16.76 -6.24 -32.46
N GLY A 793 17.38 -6.96 -31.50
CA GLY A 793 17.35 -8.42 -31.45
C GLY A 793 18.58 -9.02 -30.82
N ILE A 794 18.77 -10.32 -31.07
CA ILE A 794 19.93 -11.09 -30.63
C ILE A 794 20.85 -11.26 -31.84
N LEU A 795 22.13 -10.87 -31.71
CA LEU A 795 23.16 -11.01 -32.72
C LEU A 795 23.34 -12.49 -33.05
N GLN A 796 23.33 -12.80 -34.36
CA GLN A 796 23.64 -14.11 -34.87
C GLN A 796 25.07 -14.14 -35.40
N LYS A 797 25.58 -15.32 -35.73
CA LYS A 797 26.95 -15.46 -36.27
C LYS A 797 27.09 -14.72 -37.59
N GLU A 798 26.04 -14.69 -38.40
CA GLU A 798 25.98 -14.05 -39.72
C GLU A 798 26.01 -12.53 -39.67
N ASP A 799 25.79 -11.91 -38.49
CA ASP A 799 25.86 -10.46 -38.30
C ASP A 799 27.31 -9.97 -38.17
N PHE A 800 28.27 -10.89 -38.08
CA PHE A 800 29.71 -10.61 -37.95
C PHE A 800 30.46 -10.87 -39.26
N GLU A 801 31.68 -10.36 -39.34
CA GLU A 801 32.55 -10.67 -40.45
C GLU A 801 33.01 -12.15 -40.39
N LEU A 802 32.80 -12.89 -41.49
CA LEU A 802 33.11 -14.32 -41.61
C LEU A 802 34.20 -14.58 -42.63
N ASP A 803 35.09 -15.52 -42.33
CA ASP A 803 36.07 -16.04 -43.28
C ASP A 803 35.45 -16.97 -44.37
N SER A 804 36.23 -17.41 -45.33
CA SER A 804 35.77 -18.31 -46.41
C SER A 804 35.27 -19.69 -45.93
N ASN A 805 35.57 -20.05 -44.67
CA ASN A 805 35.12 -21.29 -44.02
C ASN A 805 33.90 -21.05 -43.12
N GLY A 806 33.39 -19.79 -43.05
CA GLY A 806 32.31 -19.39 -42.20
C GLY A 806 32.68 -19.22 -40.72
N ASN A 807 33.94 -19.05 -40.36
CA ASN A 807 34.37 -18.74 -39.01
C ASN A 807 34.40 -17.23 -38.79
N LEU A 808 34.25 -16.79 -37.54
CA LEU A 808 34.31 -15.37 -37.15
C LEU A 808 35.73 -14.82 -37.45
N VAL A 809 35.83 -13.71 -38.17
CA VAL A 809 37.06 -12.94 -38.33
C VAL A 809 37.29 -12.16 -37.03
N LEU A 810 38.56 -12.27 -36.53
CA LEU A 810 38.90 -11.61 -35.26
C LEU A 810 39.82 -10.40 -35.54
N ASP A 811 39.69 -9.35 -34.71
CA ASP A 811 40.58 -8.20 -34.72
C ASP A 811 41.96 -8.54 -34.13
N ALA A 812 42.89 -7.59 -34.10
CA ALA A 812 44.23 -7.75 -33.54
C ALA A 812 44.25 -8.08 -32.03
N LYS A 813 43.15 -7.93 -31.35
CA LYS A 813 42.95 -8.26 -29.92
C LYS A 813 42.25 -9.59 -29.71
N GLY A 814 41.82 -10.24 -30.77
CA GLY A 814 41.11 -11.51 -30.71
C GLY A 814 39.59 -11.37 -30.56
N ASN A 815 39.01 -10.22 -30.81
CA ASN A 815 37.57 -9.98 -30.71
C ASN A 815 36.90 -10.15 -32.09
N PRO A 816 35.66 -10.65 -32.18
CA PRO A 816 34.88 -10.71 -33.40
C PRO A 816 34.65 -9.31 -34.01
N ILE A 817 34.78 -9.20 -35.33
CA ILE A 817 34.52 -7.94 -36.02
C ILE A 817 33.04 -7.81 -36.30
N TYR A 818 32.46 -6.78 -35.68
CA TYR A 818 31.04 -6.38 -35.86
C TYR A 818 31.01 -4.94 -36.37
N HIS A 819 30.18 -4.68 -37.40
CA HIS A 819 30.12 -3.35 -38.04
C HIS A 819 28.91 -2.52 -37.62
N GLY A 820 28.04 -3.03 -36.78
CA GLY A 820 26.88 -2.27 -36.24
C GLY A 820 27.24 -1.37 -35.06
N ALA A 821 26.33 -0.49 -34.68
CA ALA A 821 26.47 0.41 -33.55
C ALA A 821 26.53 -0.36 -32.22
N VAL A 822 27.49 -0.01 -31.36
CA VAL A 822 27.70 -0.61 -30.03
C VAL A 822 27.87 0.48 -28.96
N PHE A 823 27.72 0.12 -27.68
CA PHE A 823 28.00 1.03 -26.57
C PHE A 823 29.52 1.27 -26.41
N ASN A 824 29.99 2.51 -26.46
CA ASN A 824 31.34 2.91 -26.07
C ASN A 824 32.45 1.91 -26.47
N ASN A 825 32.43 1.41 -27.69
CA ASN A 825 33.35 0.38 -28.15
C ASN A 825 33.27 -0.96 -27.40
N GLU A 826 32.12 -1.33 -26.86
CA GLU A 826 31.90 -2.63 -26.25
C GLU A 826 32.13 -3.76 -27.26
N VAL A 827 32.83 -4.80 -26.82
CA VAL A 827 33.01 -6.02 -27.62
C VAL A 827 31.72 -6.85 -27.52
N VAL A 828 31.09 -7.13 -28.64
CA VAL A 828 29.91 -7.96 -28.72
C VAL A 828 30.22 -9.31 -29.38
N TYR A 829 29.42 -10.32 -29.06
CA TYR A 829 29.55 -11.68 -29.55
C TYR A 829 28.19 -12.19 -30.06
N PRO A 830 28.18 -13.23 -30.90
CA PRO A 830 26.94 -13.94 -31.20
C PRO A 830 26.21 -14.31 -29.91
N GLY A 831 24.89 -14.11 -29.89
CA GLY A 831 24.08 -14.30 -28.69
C GLY A 831 23.94 -13.07 -27.78
N TYR A 832 24.65 -11.96 -28.08
CA TYR A 832 24.47 -10.69 -27.38
C TYR A 832 23.31 -9.90 -27.98
N LEU A 833 22.82 -8.85 -27.25
CA LEU A 833 21.78 -7.95 -27.73
C LEU A 833 22.37 -6.83 -28.57
N TRP A 834 21.65 -6.41 -29.62
CA TRP A 834 21.93 -5.17 -30.32
C TRP A 834 20.77 -4.18 -30.21
N TYR A 835 21.06 -2.93 -30.41
CA TYR A 835 20.13 -1.83 -30.22
C TYR A 835 20.11 -0.92 -31.44
N HIS A 836 18.96 -0.29 -31.68
CA HIS A 836 18.84 0.67 -32.77
C HIS A 836 19.61 1.96 -32.44
N ASP A 837 20.47 2.37 -33.36
CA ASP A 837 21.07 3.69 -33.41
C ASP A 837 20.01 4.68 -33.91
N LEU A 838 19.40 5.45 -32.98
CA LEU A 838 18.28 6.32 -33.28
C LEU A 838 18.70 7.69 -33.85
N ASN A 839 19.94 8.11 -33.58
CA ASN A 839 20.48 9.38 -34.04
C ASN A 839 21.39 9.22 -35.27
N GLY A 840 21.81 7.99 -35.64
CA GLY A 840 22.59 7.66 -36.83
C GLY A 840 24.07 8.04 -36.73
N ASP A 841 24.63 8.14 -35.52
CA ASP A 841 26.04 8.53 -35.30
C ASP A 841 27.01 7.33 -35.27
N GLY A 842 26.51 6.09 -35.35
CA GLY A 842 27.27 4.84 -35.37
C GLY A 842 27.66 4.30 -34.02
N ILE A 843 27.22 4.91 -32.91
CA ILE A 843 27.49 4.48 -31.54
C ILE A 843 26.21 4.56 -30.70
N ILE A 844 26.04 3.61 -29.79
CA ILE A 844 24.92 3.66 -28.86
C ILE A 844 25.30 4.45 -27.63
N THR A 845 24.59 5.57 -27.36
CA THR A 845 24.90 6.47 -26.24
C THR A 845 23.67 6.95 -25.47
N THR A 846 23.91 7.63 -24.35
CA THR A 846 22.89 8.38 -23.60
C THR A 846 22.77 9.83 -24.10
N GLY A 847 23.56 10.26 -25.06
CA GLY A 847 23.70 11.66 -25.44
C GLY A 847 24.04 12.56 -24.24
N GLU A 848 23.41 13.71 -24.16
CA GLU A 848 23.51 14.63 -23.00
C GLU A 848 22.61 14.24 -21.83
N ASN A 849 21.96 13.12 -21.92
CA ASN A 849 21.00 12.64 -20.92
C ASN A 849 19.84 13.64 -20.69
N THR A 850 19.40 14.34 -21.71
CA THR A 850 18.28 15.30 -21.66
C THR A 850 17.19 14.90 -22.65
N VAL A 851 15.98 15.44 -22.46
CA VAL A 851 14.86 15.27 -23.41
C VAL A 851 15.22 15.83 -24.81
N TYR A 852 16.12 16.82 -24.88
CA TYR A 852 16.53 17.46 -26.13
C TYR A 852 17.64 16.68 -26.87
N ASN A 853 18.46 15.97 -26.11
CA ASN A 853 19.51 15.08 -26.62
C ASN A 853 19.57 13.81 -25.76
N PRO A 854 18.65 12.86 -26.01
CA PRO A 854 18.58 11.61 -25.25
C PRO A 854 19.56 10.52 -25.75
N GLY A 855 20.37 10.81 -26.78
CA GLY A 855 21.13 9.77 -27.50
C GLY A 855 20.17 8.79 -28.18
N ASP A 856 20.41 7.50 -28.02
CA ASP A 856 19.63 6.41 -28.62
C ASP A 856 18.48 5.91 -27.73
N ARG A 857 18.04 6.76 -26.82
CA ARG A 857 16.90 6.42 -25.95
C ARG A 857 15.65 7.16 -26.38
N ARG A 858 14.52 6.48 -26.15
CA ARG A 858 13.17 7.07 -26.31
C ARG A 858 12.26 6.57 -25.20
N VAL A 859 11.05 7.14 -25.10
CA VAL A 859 10.02 6.58 -24.22
C VAL A 859 9.51 5.27 -24.81
N ILE A 860 9.84 4.17 -24.16
CA ILE A 860 9.49 2.80 -24.59
C ILE A 860 8.24 2.26 -23.90
N GLY A 861 7.77 2.86 -22.83
CA GLY A 861 6.60 2.42 -22.10
C GLY A 861 6.17 3.36 -20.98
N ASN A 862 5.17 2.94 -20.23
CA ASN A 862 4.68 3.67 -19.05
C ASN A 862 4.27 2.71 -17.91
N ASN A 863 4.84 2.90 -16.72
CA ASN A 863 4.60 2.03 -15.57
C ASN A 863 3.35 2.39 -14.75
N THR A 864 2.63 3.46 -15.10
CA THR A 864 1.38 3.82 -14.43
C THR A 864 0.30 2.79 -14.75
N PRO A 865 -0.32 2.14 -13.75
CA PRO A 865 -1.43 1.22 -13.99
C PRO A 865 -2.63 1.94 -14.60
N ARG A 866 -3.05 1.53 -15.79
CA ARG A 866 -4.18 2.09 -16.55
C ARG A 866 -5.36 1.13 -16.56
N TYR A 867 -6.57 1.70 -16.65
CA TYR A 867 -7.80 0.91 -16.69
C TYR A 867 -7.88 -0.07 -15.52
N ARG A 868 -7.78 0.44 -14.29
CA ARG A 868 -7.99 -0.37 -13.09
C ARG A 868 -9.46 -0.75 -13.00
N TYR A 869 -9.75 -2.04 -12.87
CA TYR A 869 -11.11 -2.54 -12.82
C TYR A 869 -11.31 -3.58 -11.72
N SER A 870 -12.57 -3.69 -11.26
CA SER A 870 -13.00 -4.77 -10.38
C SER A 870 -14.41 -5.22 -10.73
N VAL A 871 -14.65 -6.54 -10.57
CA VAL A 871 -15.97 -7.16 -10.73
C VAL A 871 -16.31 -7.88 -9.44
N ASN A 872 -17.43 -7.50 -8.82
CA ASN A 872 -17.99 -8.15 -7.63
C ASN A 872 -19.25 -8.93 -8.02
N ILE A 873 -19.34 -10.20 -7.64
CA ILE A 873 -20.50 -11.05 -7.89
C ILE A 873 -20.95 -11.63 -6.56
N GLY A 874 -22.18 -11.35 -6.14
CA GLY A 874 -22.79 -11.91 -4.93
C GLY A 874 -24.05 -12.69 -5.26
N ALA A 875 -24.31 -13.77 -4.51
CA ALA A 875 -25.52 -14.56 -4.62
C ALA A 875 -25.95 -15.10 -3.25
N GLN A 876 -27.27 -15.13 -3.00
CA GLN A 876 -27.83 -15.67 -1.76
C GLN A 876 -29.04 -16.56 -2.07
N TYR A 877 -29.04 -17.79 -1.54
CA TYR A 877 -30.14 -18.74 -1.74
C TYR A 877 -30.26 -19.72 -0.57
N LYS A 878 -31.42 -19.76 0.08
CA LYS A 878 -31.76 -20.71 1.16
C LYS A 878 -30.71 -20.86 2.27
N GLY A 879 -30.12 -19.75 2.70
CA GLY A 879 -29.10 -19.71 3.74
C GLY A 879 -27.67 -19.82 3.22
N PHE A 880 -27.44 -20.20 1.97
CA PHE A 880 -26.15 -20.11 1.30
C PHE A 880 -25.90 -18.68 0.83
N ASP A 881 -24.69 -18.21 0.95
CA ASP A 881 -24.17 -16.96 0.38
C ASP A 881 -22.84 -17.22 -0.35
N LEU A 882 -22.68 -16.59 -1.51
CA LEU A 882 -21.48 -16.62 -2.34
C LEU A 882 -21.07 -15.18 -2.66
N ASP A 883 -19.78 -14.87 -2.46
CA ASP A 883 -19.16 -13.61 -2.86
C ASP A 883 -17.87 -13.87 -3.64
N LEU A 884 -17.76 -13.25 -4.83
CA LEU A 884 -16.57 -13.31 -5.69
C LEU A 884 -16.09 -11.90 -5.97
N LEU A 885 -14.76 -11.69 -5.89
CA LEU A 885 -14.10 -10.45 -6.27
C LEU A 885 -12.99 -10.72 -7.27
N PHE A 886 -13.15 -10.18 -8.47
CA PHE A 886 -12.09 -10.07 -9.47
C PHE A 886 -11.53 -8.66 -9.49
N GLN A 887 -10.23 -8.54 -9.69
CA GLN A 887 -9.54 -7.25 -9.81
C GLN A 887 -8.46 -7.35 -10.89
N GLY A 888 -8.24 -6.25 -11.62
CA GLY A 888 -7.20 -6.21 -12.62
C GLY A 888 -6.76 -4.82 -13.03
N VAL A 889 -5.72 -4.81 -13.86
CA VAL A 889 -5.13 -3.67 -14.54
C VAL A 889 -5.11 -3.99 -16.02
N GLY A 890 -5.69 -3.13 -16.85
CA GLY A 890 -5.84 -3.40 -18.29
C GLY A 890 -4.60 -3.07 -19.12
N LYS A 891 -3.71 -2.19 -18.63
CA LYS A 891 -2.44 -1.87 -19.30
C LYS A 891 -1.43 -1.34 -18.29
N ARG A 892 -0.21 -1.86 -18.33
CA ARG A 892 0.94 -1.37 -17.58
C ARG A 892 2.21 -1.93 -18.19
N ASP A 893 3.14 -1.08 -18.56
CA ASP A 893 4.47 -1.52 -18.96
C ASP A 893 5.38 -1.46 -17.72
N TYR A 894 6.28 -2.42 -17.53
CA TYR A 894 7.16 -2.43 -16.38
C TYR A 894 8.56 -2.93 -16.74
N TRP A 895 9.57 -2.20 -16.29
CA TRP A 895 10.95 -2.64 -16.37
C TRP A 895 11.31 -3.37 -15.07
N VAL A 896 11.70 -4.63 -15.19
CA VAL A 896 12.02 -5.48 -14.04
C VAL A 896 13.53 -5.49 -13.81
N GLU A 897 13.94 -4.95 -12.67
CA GLU A 897 15.34 -4.97 -12.22
C GLU A 897 15.65 -6.18 -11.32
N SER A 898 14.88 -7.25 -11.41
CA SER A 898 15.07 -8.43 -10.55
C SER A 898 16.19 -9.30 -11.07
N THR A 899 17.15 -9.62 -10.20
CA THR A 899 18.21 -10.59 -10.47
C THR A 899 17.67 -12.00 -10.69
N ALA A 900 16.54 -12.36 -10.07
CA ALA A 900 15.92 -13.68 -10.25
C ALA A 900 15.23 -13.84 -11.61
N THR A 901 14.87 -12.74 -12.29
CA THR A 901 14.15 -12.76 -13.56
C THR A 901 15.08 -12.92 -14.76
N TYR A 902 16.19 -12.17 -14.80
CA TYR A 902 17.01 -12.04 -16.02
C TYR A 902 18.49 -12.36 -15.82
N TRP A 903 18.92 -12.79 -14.62
CA TRP A 903 20.34 -12.78 -14.44
C TRP A 903 20.91 -13.78 -13.42
N GLY A 904 22.05 -14.28 -13.78
CA GLY A 904 22.83 -15.29 -13.13
C GLY A 904 24.08 -14.82 -12.39
N LYS A 905 23.98 -13.93 -11.40
CA LYS A 905 24.95 -13.98 -10.29
C LYS A 905 24.21 -14.54 -9.07
N GLY A 906 24.19 -15.87 -8.92
CA GLY A 906 23.49 -16.55 -7.87
C GLY A 906 22.41 -17.49 -8.42
N ALA A 907 21.14 -17.13 -8.38
CA ALA A 907 20.03 -18.04 -8.71
C ALA A 907 19.35 -17.66 -10.04
N GLY A 908 19.90 -18.05 -11.18
CA GLY A 908 19.20 -17.95 -12.47
C GLY A 908 17.96 -18.87 -12.51
N SER A 909 16.95 -18.49 -13.30
CA SER A 909 15.76 -19.34 -13.48
C SER A 909 15.91 -20.32 -14.65
N TRP A 910 15.26 -21.50 -14.52
CA TRP A 910 15.17 -22.48 -15.60
C TRP A 910 14.49 -21.90 -16.83
N GLU A 911 13.47 -21.04 -16.67
CA GLU A 911 12.79 -20.37 -17.78
C GLU A 911 13.78 -19.54 -18.62
N TYR A 912 14.60 -18.73 -17.97
CA TYR A 912 15.60 -17.91 -18.64
C TYR A 912 16.65 -18.76 -19.34
N TYR A 913 17.28 -19.74 -18.64
CA TYR A 913 18.32 -20.60 -19.18
C TYR A 913 17.85 -21.45 -20.38
N ASN A 914 16.65 -22.04 -20.27
CA ASN A 914 16.12 -22.91 -21.35
C ASN A 914 15.78 -22.13 -22.62
N ASN A 915 15.39 -20.85 -22.46
CA ASN A 915 14.99 -19.98 -23.57
C ASN A 915 16.10 -18.95 -23.93
N SER A 916 17.34 -19.16 -23.48
CA SER A 916 18.48 -18.32 -23.84
C SER A 916 19.21 -18.88 -25.06
N TRP A 917 19.83 -17.97 -25.80
CA TRP A 917 20.61 -18.27 -27.01
C TRP A 917 21.78 -19.22 -26.72
N LYS A 918 21.95 -20.18 -27.60
CA LYS A 918 23.08 -21.14 -27.65
C LYS A 918 23.43 -21.38 -29.10
N PRO A 919 24.69 -21.82 -29.42
CA PRO A 919 25.08 -22.10 -30.81
C PRO A 919 24.20 -23.13 -31.53
N ASP A 920 23.59 -24.07 -30.80
CA ASP A 920 22.68 -25.11 -31.30
C ASP A 920 21.18 -24.72 -31.16
N ASN A 921 20.87 -23.55 -30.58
CA ASN A 921 19.52 -23.02 -30.40
C ASN A 921 19.52 -21.49 -30.48
N THR A 922 19.48 -20.98 -31.71
CA THR A 922 19.65 -19.53 -31.99
C THR A 922 18.34 -18.74 -32.03
N ASP A 923 17.20 -19.41 -32.30
CA ASP A 923 15.87 -18.77 -32.32
C ASP A 923 15.25 -18.79 -30.89
N THR A 924 15.65 -17.84 -30.08
CA THR A 924 15.30 -17.80 -28.65
C THR A 924 14.82 -16.42 -28.19
N LYS A 925 14.08 -16.43 -27.08
CA LYS A 925 13.57 -15.21 -26.47
C LYS A 925 14.66 -14.38 -25.79
N TYR A 926 15.64 -15.03 -25.17
CA TYR A 926 16.66 -14.35 -24.36
C TYR A 926 18.05 -14.48 -24.98
N PRO A 927 18.94 -13.48 -24.76
CA PRO A 927 20.33 -13.55 -25.21
C PRO A 927 21.05 -14.69 -24.49
N MET A 928 22.31 -14.91 -24.88
CA MET A 928 23.19 -15.88 -24.24
C MET A 928 23.16 -15.72 -22.72
N TYR A 929 23.02 -16.84 -21.99
CA TYR A 929 22.97 -16.84 -20.52
C TYR A 929 24.19 -16.13 -19.93
N GLY A 930 23.97 -15.26 -18.98
CA GLY A 930 25.03 -14.42 -18.40
C GLY A 930 25.31 -13.11 -19.16
N THR A 931 24.61 -12.80 -20.24
CA THR A 931 24.60 -11.46 -20.85
C THR A 931 23.77 -10.51 -20.03
N GLU A 932 24.27 -9.32 -19.73
CA GLU A 932 23.57 -8.36 -18.88
C GLU A 932 22.36 -7.76 -19.59
N ILE A 933 21.15 -8.13 -19.15
CA ILE A 933 19.89 -7.51 -19.61
C ILE A 933 19.47 -6.39 -18.65
N ALA A 934 19.63 -6.59 -17.35
CA ALA A 934 19.09 -5.73 -16.30
C ALA A 934 19.72 -4.34 -16.24
N GLY A 935 20.99 -4.18 -16.64
CA GLY A 935 21.73 -2.92 -16.57
C GLY A 935 21.29 -1.86 -17.60
N ARG A 936 20.45 -2.24 -18.59
CA ARG A 936 20.04 -1.35 -19.68
C ARG A 936 18.55 -1.46 -19.93
N THR A 937 17.80 -0.47 -19.45
CA THR A 937 16.36 -0.38 -19.72
C THR A 937 16.10 -0.40 -21.21
N GLN A 938 15.26 -1.33 -21.72
CA GLN A 938 15.11 -1.61 -23.13
C GLN A 938 13.74 -2.19 -23.50
N SER A 939 13.32 -2.02 -24.75
CA SER A 939 11.97 -2.40 -25.23
C SER A 939 11.76 -3.92 -25.31
N GLY A 940 12.79 -4.71 -25.69
CA GLY A 940 12.65 -6.15 -25.93
C GLY A 940 12.31 -6.98 -24.69
N TYR A 941 12.63 -6.46 -23.51
CA TYR A 941 12.34 -7.13 -22.21
C TYR A 941 11.47 -6.29 -21.28
N LEU A 942 10.74 -5.33 -21.86
CA LEU A 942 9.72 -4.59 -21.13
C LEU A 942 8.54 -5.53 -20.87
N LEU A 943 8.19 -5.73 -19.61
CA LEU A 943 7.13 -6.64 -19.18
C LEU A 943 5.76 -6.00 -19.36
N ASP A 944 4.80 -6.69 -19.98
CA ASP A 944 3.38 -6.37 -19.83
C ASP A 944 2.93 -6.78 -18.42
N ALA A 945 2.75 -5.78 -17.57
CA ALA A 945 2.32 -5.96 -16.19
C ALA A 945 0.79 -5.78 -16.03
N SER A 946 0.03 -6.03 -17.08
CA SER A 946 -1.43 -6.18 -17.00
C SER A 946 -1.80 -7.49 -16.30
N TYR A 947 -2.93 -7.51 -15.62
CA TYR A 947 -3.40 -8.73 -14.96
C TYR A 947 -4.90 -8.73 -14.69
N LEU A 948 -5.47 -9.94 -14.57
CA LEU A 948 -6.75 -10.24 -13.97
C LEU A 948 -6.55 -11.26 -12.85
N SER A 949 -6.95 -10.93 -11.62
CA SER A 949 -6.83 -11.82 -10.46
C SER A 949 -8.17 -12.11 -9.82
N LEU A 950 -8.41 -13.38 -9.47
CA LEU A 950 -9.48 -13.76 -8.54
C LEU A 950 -8.97 -13.51 -7.11
N ARG A 951 -9.29 -12.30 -6.63
CA ARG A 951 -8.82 -11.82 -5.32
C ARG A 951 -9.49 -12.53 -4.18
N GLN A 952 -10.79 -12.84 -4.31
CA GLN A 952 -11.55 -13.40 -3.21
C GLN A 952 -12.69 -14.29 -3.68
N VAL A 953 -12.89 -15.38 -2.93
CA VAL A 953 -14.07 -16.24 -2.98
C VAL A 953 -14.52 -16.46 -1.54
N VAL A 954 -15.80 -16.29 -1.25
CA VAL A 954 -16.40 -16.67 0.04
C VAL A 954 -17.65 -17.47 -0.22
N LEU A 955 -17.75 -18.63 0.39
CA LEU A 955 -18.95 -19.47 0.40
C LEU A 955 -19.38 -19.66 1.85
N GLY A 956 -20.54 -19.14 2.21
CA GLY A 956 -21.10 -19.22 3.54
C GLY A 956 -22.41 -19.99 3.59
N TYR A 957 -22.72 -20.51 4.78
CA TYR A 957 -24.00 -21.10 5.09
C TYR A 957 -24.51 -20.66 6.46
N THR A 958 -25.65 -20.01 6.49
CA THR A 958 -26.35 -19.62 7.72
C THR A 958 -27.39 -20.67 8.08
N LEU A 959 -27.28 -21.24 9.27
CA LEU A 959 -28.21 -22.26 9.75
C LEU A 959 -29.66 -21.71 9.84
N PRO A 960 -30.68 -22.52 9.48
CA PRO A 960 -32.05 -22.10 9.53
C PRO A 960 -32.53 -21.87 10.99
N LYS A 961 -33.44 -20.93 11.17
CA LYS A 961 -33.99 -20.56 12.49
C LYS A 961 -34.56 -21.74 13.26
N SER A 962 -35.10 -22.78 12.58
CA SER A 962 -35.63 -24.00 13.18
C SER A 962 -34.58 -24.79 13.99
N ILE A 963 -33.30 -24.73 13.58
CA ILE A 963 -32.16 -25.35 14.27
C ILE A 963 -31.63 -24.40 15.35
N ILE A 964 -31.39 -23.14 15.00
CA ILE A 964 -30.79 -22.13 15.87
C ILE A 964 -31.62 -21.91 17.14
N ASN A 965 -32.95 -21.87 17.03
CA ASN A 965 -33.85 -21.69 18.18
C ASN A 965 -33.76 -22.85 19.19
N LYS A 966 -33.49 -24.09 18.72
CA LYS A 966 -33.34 -25.26 19.62
C LYS A 966 -32.09 -25.15 20.50
N ILE A 967 -31.03 -24.50 20.01
CA ILE A 967 -29.77 -24.30 20.74
C ILE A 967 -29.71 -22.91 21.39
N LYS A 968 -30.87 -22.17 21.44
CA LYS A 968 -30.99 -20.84 22.05
C LYS A 968 -29.99 -19.80 21.55
N LEU A 969 -29.58 -19.89 20.28
CA LEU A 969 -28.73 -18.91 19.61
C LEU A 969 -29.57 -18.01 18.68
N SER A 970 -29.04 -16.83 18.34
CA SER A 970 -29.69 -15.90 17.42
C SER A 970 -29.21 -16.07 15.98
N LYS A 971 -27.95 -16.47 15.78
CA LYS A 971 -27.30 -16.69 14.47
C LYS A 971 -26.19 -17.72 14.59
N VAL A 972 -26.07 -18.63 13.63
CA VAL A 972 -24.87 -19.43 13.40
C VAL A 972 -24.59 -19.43 11.91
N ARG A 973 -23.41 -18.97 11.49
CA ARG A 973 -22.94 -19.02 10.11
C ARG A 973 -21.55 -19.63 10.07
N VAL A 974 -21.35 -20.59 9.16
CA VAL A 974 -20.04 -21.16 8.84
C VAL A 974 -19.65 -20.72 7.42
N HIS A 975 -18.37 -20.50 7.17
CA HIS A 975 -17.90 -20.13 5.84
C HIS A 975 -16.52 -20.69 5.55
N ILE A 976 -16.29 -20.95 4.26
CA ILE A 976 -14.97 -21.17 3.67
C ILE A 976 -14.65 -20.00 2.75
N SER A 977 -13.41 -19.58 2.74
CA SER A 977 -12.98 -18.47 1.91
C SER A 977 -11.56 -18.65 1.39
N GLY A 978 -11.30 -18.03 0.27
CA GLY A 978 -9.99 -18.00 -0.36
C GLY A 978 -9.61 -16.59 -0.81
N TYR A 979 -8.32 -16.26 -0.76
CA TYR A 979 -7.77 -14.98 -1.19
C TYR A 979 -6.55 -15.20 -2.10
N ASN A 980 -6.41 -14.36 -3.16
CA ASN A 980 -5.36 -14.48 -4.18
C ASN A 980 -5.25 -15.87 -4.81
N LEU A 981 -6.39 -16.46 -5.23
CA LEU A 981 -6.44 -17.86 -5.66
C LEU A 981 -5.73 -18.10 -6.98
N PHE A 982 -5.89 -17.22 -7.97
CA PHE A 982 -5.15 -17.24 -9.22
C PHE A 982 -5.09 -15.86 -9.88
N ALA A 983 -4.15 -15.70 -10.83
CA ALA A 983 -4.06 -14.55 -11.72
C ALA A 983 -3.75 -15.01 -13.15
N ILE A 984 -4.28 -14.26 -14.12
CA ILE A 984 -3.95 -14.33 -15.54
C ILE A 984 -3.09 -13.10 -15.82
N THR A 985 -1.82 -13.30 -16.21
CA THR A 985 -0.83 -12.24 -16.36
C THR A 985 0.45 -12.80 -16.98
N ASP A 986 1.24 -11.95 -17.62
CA ASP A 986 2.61 -12.24 -18.05
C ASP A 986 3.65 -11.97 -16.93
N ILE A 987 3.23 -11.43 -15.79
CA ILE A 987 4.10 -11.22 -14.62
C ILE A 987 4.55 -12.59 -14.09
N PRO A 988 5.88 -12.82 -13.93
CA PRO A 988 6.39 -14.05 -13.31
C PRO A 988 5.74 -14.31 -11.93
N LYS A 989 5.37 -15.57 -11.66
CA LYS A 989 4.59 -15.96 -10.45
C LYS A 989 5.22 -15.60 -9.11
N TYR A 990 6.54 -15.41 -9.09
CA TYR A 990 7.27 -15.03 -7.89
C TYR A 990 7.38 -13.51 -7.67
N LEU A 991 6.96 -12.70 -8.65
CA LEU A 991 6.86 -11.25 -8.49
C LEU A 991 5.46 -10.86 -8.01
N ASP A 992 5.41 -9.79 -7.24
CA ASP A 992 4.14 -9.22 -6.80
C ASP A 992 3.39 -8.56 -7.96
N LEU A 993 2.08 -8.78 -8.08
CA LEU A 993 1.25 -8.25 -9.17
C LEU A 993 1.15 -6.71 -9.17
N GLU A 994 1.27 -6.09 -8.01
CA GLU A 994 1.06 -4.64 -7.85
C GLU A 994 2.37 -3.88 -7.91
N TYR A 995 3.44 -4.40 -7.26
CA TYR A 995 4.75 -3.76 -7.22
C TYR A 995 5.73 -4.29 -8.28
N VAL A 996 5.49 -5.49 -8.83
CA VAL A 996 6.30 -6.14 -9.91
C VAL A 996 7.79 -6.20 -9.56
N ARG A 997 8.09 -6.52 -8.32
CA ARG A 997 9.47 -6.65 -7.82
C ARG A 997 9.62 -7.82 -6.87
N ASP A 998 10.86 -8.21 -6.63
CA ASP A 998 11.20 -9.15 -5.56
C ASP A 998 10.85 -8.52 -4.21
N ALA A 999 9.91 -9.12 -3.52
CA ALA A 999 9.45 -8.71 -2.21
C ALA A 999 9.09 -9.95 -1.39
N TYR A 1000 8.82 -9.79 -0.11
CA TYR A 1000 8.20 -10.85 0.71
C TYR A 1000 6.97 -11.38 -0.03
N PRO A 1001 6.89 -12.68 -0.36
CA PRO A 1001 5.96 -13.16 -1.38
C PRO A 1001 4.49 -12.90 -1.01
N ALA A 1002 3.72 -12.53 -2.03
CA ALA A 1002 2.27 -12.44 -1.87
C ALA A 1002 1.70 -13.77 -1.40
N LYS A 1003 0.65 -13.71 -0.57
CA LYS A 1003 0.04 -14.88 0.07
C LYS A 1003 -1.21 -15.32 -0.68
N ARG A 1004 -1.32 -16.61 -0.91
CA ARG A 1004 -2.57 -17.31 -1.19
C ARG A 1004 -3.11 -17.81 0.14
N THR A 1005 -4.33 -17.41 0.49
CA THR A 1005 -4.95 -17.76 1.77
C THR A 1005 -6.16 -18.65 1.55
N VAL A 1006 -6.30 -19.67 2.38
CA VAL A 1006 -7.54 -20.47 2.52
C VAL A 1006 -7.96 -20.37 3.98
N ALA A 1007 -9.23 -20.06 4.24
CA ALA A 1007 -9.73 -19.86 5.59
C ALA A 1007 -11.05 -20.57 5.85
N LEU A 1008 -11.25 -20.96 7.10
CA LEU A 1008 -12.49 -21.46 7.67
C LEU A 1008 -12.93 -20.53 8.79
N GLY A 1009 -14.21 -20.20 8.85
CA GLY A 1009 -14.72 -19.32 9.90
C GLY A 1009 -16.09 -19.73 10.42
N ILE A 1010 -16.35 -19.38 11.67
CA ILE A 1010 -17.65 -19.53 12.33
C ILE A 1010 -18.04 -18.22 13.00
N GLN A 1011 -19.30 -17.85 12.86
CA GLN A 1011 -19.93 -16.69 13.51
C GLN A 1011 -21.11 -17.17 14.33
N VAL A 1012 -21.14 -16.78 15.60
CA VAL A 1012 -22.20 -17.17 16.54
C VAL A 1012 -22.79 -15.92 17.18
N GLY A 1013 -24.10 -15.76 17.13
CA GLY A 1013 -24.85 -14.73 17.86
C GLY A 1013 -25.71 -15.37 18.96
N PHE A 1014 -25.73 -14.73 20.12
CA PHE A 1014 -26.47 -15.15 21.30
C PHE A 1014 -27.66 -14.23 21.54
#